data_038a094e1b60d9bd13b85cc9b1c328b7
#
_entry.id   038a094e1b60d9bd13b85cc9b1c328b7
#
_cell.length_a   1.000
_cell.length_b   1.000
_cell.length_c   1.000
_cell.angle_alpha   90.00
_cell.angle_beta   90.00
_cell.angle_gamma   90.00
#
_symmetry.space_group_name_H-M   'P 1'
#
loop_
_entity.id
_entity.type
_entity.pdbx_description
1 polymer ?
#
loop_
_entity_poly.entity_id
_entity_poly.type
_entity_poly.pdbx_seq_one_letter_code
_entity_poly.pdbx_strand_id
1 'polypeptide(L)'
;MKRVLSLFLSVSLLLAAFALPGTAYAATTTGGTCGSGATWTFDSATGVLKIEGSGEVNASGDWPSGIVRVEAGEQITRIADNTFKSKSDLIEADLPGVTTIGHYAFYKCEKLEKVNAPNVTSMGKFAFGDCIALQQVDFPKITVLSPGAFYSCTALQSVNMPNLEKTLSYMNSYTDCYGSFKSCSSLERVNFPKLTTVGGDAFENCKSLTVIDLPQVVEVDSGAFRGCLALKEAKLPLVQEIYIGNVETEGTFYGCSALEKVDVSSIIELKSGTFNGCTALQQVVAPNLQSFGGAFVNCPALQELDISNYSGEASCFQTLKNVPSLETIRIAPDNAKYAVQDGIVLTKDLQSVVYVPPKNPLKNMDLPQVTRLEARAFADCTNLETVFLPNVTEIDYLAFDGCTNLETISLPNATKIGNAGFQRCTNLETISLPNVTYIGREAFYNCTNLETISLPNVTSIGDGAFDNCARLKEVRISDRGPQLTIGAKAFNKCRRLTGLLVDGSYENLWPKLQVDETAMDPLTHVRLMFPVTYDANGGTDAPAAERKVLGDDLTLTTREPRRSGYVFAGWSTTANGTVNYQPGDRYTADESATLYAVWQKAAENYTLHYSTDQGVPVPASQTAAGGTQVKLSTVVPRKSGYVFLGWADRKGGTPAYRAGDAYTLQQNTTLYAVWQAQEPAPEVHVYRTKVQPATWSADGRSYEVCDQCGAVRNTRVIAKAKTATLSAVNYTYDSKVKQPTVTVKDSKGKALKNGTNYKISYPKGMKNVGKYTVKVTLKGNYSGTKSLTYNINPKGTSVSKVTAAKNGFKVTWKKQTTQTSGYQVQYSTSSKFKSAKTVTISKNKTTSKSVGKLSAKKKYYVRVRTYKTVKVNGKNVKLYSGWSKAKSVTTKK
;
A
#
# COMPACT_ATOMS: atom_id res chain seq x y z
N MET A 1 -38.01 -30.07 16.25
CA MET A 1 -38.96 -29.91 17.36
C MET A 1 -39.55 -31.23 17.79
N LYS A 2 -38.77 -32.27 18.13
CA LYS A 2 -39.24 -33.55 18.74
C LYS A 2 -38.10 -34.37 19.33
N ARG A 3 -36.96 -33.76 19.71
CA ARG A 3 -35.86 -34.43 20.42
C ARG A 3 -35.26 -33.61 21.59
N VAL A 4 -35.99 -32.64 22.11
CA VAL A 4 -35.55 -31.82 23.28
C VAL A 4 -36.51 -32.07 24.50
N LEU A 5 -37.56 -32.87 24.31
CA LEU A 5 -38.55 -33.11 25.38
C LEU A 5 -38.31 -34.42 26.17
N SER A 6 -37.22 -35.17 25.91
CA SER A 6 -36.95 -36.45 26.59
C SER A 6 -35.77 -36.47 27.53
N LEU A 7 -35.14 -35.31 27.78
CA LEU A 7 -34.02 -35.19 28.74
C LEU A 7 -34.41 -34.45 30.02
N PHE A 8 -35.67 -34.00 30.18
CA PHE A 8 -36.13 -33.23 31.34
C PHE A 8 -36.89 -34.11 32.37
N LEU A 9 -36.98 -35.43 32.13
CA LEU A 9 -37.68 -36.34 33.08
C LEU A 9 -36.76 -37.35 33.79
N SER A 10 -35.43 -37.25 33.64
CA SER A 10 -34.52 -38.26 34.22
C SER A 10 -33.56 -37.72 35.30
N VAL A 11 -33.65 -36.46 35.68
CA VAL A 11 -32.85 -35.90 36.81
C VAL A 11 -33.62 -35.74 38.11
N SER A 12 -34.96 -35.87 38.10
CA SER A 12 -35.79 -35.74 39.32
C SER A 12 -35.95 -37.04 40.13
N LEU A 13 -35.20 -38.11 39.78
CA LEU A 13 -35.37 -39.40 40.47
C LEU A 13 -34.10 -40.04 41.05
N LEU A 14 -33.03 -39.26 41.26
CA LEU A 14 -31.74 -39.77 41.77
C LEU A 14 -31.26 -39.08 43.07
N LEU A 15 -32.11 -38.42 43.80
CA LEU A 15 -31.82 -37.84 45.13
C LEU A 15 -32.58 -38.54 46.29
N ALA A 16 -32.95 -39.79 46.11
CA ALA A 16 -33.53 -40.56 47.17
C ALA A 16 -32.80 -41.91 47.41
N ALA A 17 -31.54 -41.86 47.81
CA ALA A 17 -30.87 -42.98 48.49
C ALA A 17 -29.48 -42.64 49.01
N PHE A 18 -29.38 -41.88 50.08
CA PHE A 18 -28.35 -42.00 51.10
C PHE A 18 -28.85 -41.39 52.39
N ALA A 19 -29.72 -42.06 53.02
CA ALA A 19 -30.06 -41.82 54.43
C ALA A 19 -29.10 -42.62 55.30
N LEU A 20 -28.09 -41.98 55.86
CA LEU A 20 -27.39 -42.46 57.05
C LEU A 20 -28.33 -42.23 58.23
N PRO A 21 -28.46 -43.14 59.17
CA PRO A 21 -29.25 -42.95 60.36
C PRO A 21 -28.54 -42.05 61.33
N GLY A 22 -28.78 -40.75 61.26
CA GLY A 22 -28.40 -39.74 62.22
C GLY A 22 -29.67 -39.12 62.79
N THR A 23 -29.90 -39.34 64.04
CA THR A 23 -30.86 -38.72 64.95
C THR A 23 -31.88 -37.75 64.32
N ALA A 24 -33.14 -38.17 64.21
CA ALA A 24 -34.21 -37.26 63.80
C ALA A 24 -34.31 -36.14 64.83
N TYR A 25 -33.73 -34.97 64.43
CA TYR A 25 -34.20 -33.73 65.08
C TYR A 25 -35.61 -33.53 64.67
N ALA A 26 -36.50 -33.41 65.68
CA ALA A 26 -37.88 -33.07 65.46
C ALA A 26 -38.00 -31.81 64.64
N ALA A 27 -38.70 -31.83 63.48
CA ALA A 27 -38.92 -30.66 62.68
C ALA A 27 -39.57 -29.56 63.54
N THR A 28 -38.82 -28.51 63.81
CA THR A 28 -39.36 -27.33 64.52
C THR A 28 -39.80 -26.32 63.51
N THR A 29 -41.08 -26.08 63.40
CA THR A 29 -41.68 -24.98 62.70
C THR A 29 -41.52 -23.75 63.54
N THR A 30 -40.73 -22.75 63.10
CA THR A 30 -40.64 -21.44 63.73
C THR A 30 -41.38 -20.43 62.87
N GLY A 31 -41.86 -19.34 63.43
CA GLY A 31 -42.60 -18.35 62.68
C GLY A 31 -42.59 -16.99 63.39
N GLY A 32 -42.96 -15.93 62.65
CA GLY A 32 -43.02 -14.59 63.15
C GLY A 32 -43.70 -13.63 62.18
N THR A 33 -43.62 -12.33 62.46
CA THR A 33 -44.07 -11.29 61.59
C THR A 33 -42.87 -10.76 60.71
N CYS A 34 -43.12 -10.41 59.48
CA CYS A 34 -42.06 -9.90 58.56
C CYS A 34 -42.54 -8.67 57.76
N GLY A 35 -43.47 -7.90 58.30
CA GLY A 35 -44.08 -6.70 57.73
C GLY A 35 -45.39 -6.36 58.40
N SER A 36 -46.01 -5.27 58.01
CA SER A 36 -47.28 -4.77 58.61
C SER A 36 -48.49 -5.66 58.30
N GLY A 37 -48.42 -6.56 57.43
CA GLY A 37 -49.48 -7.49 57.01
C GLY A 37 -48.97 -8.89 56.62
N ALA A 38 -47.67 -9.16 56.82
CA ALA A 38 -47.01 -10.38 56.41
C ALA A 38 -46.48 -11.18 57.63
N THR A 39 -46.71 -12.52 57.62
CA THR A 39 -46.16 -13.46 58.58
C THR A 39 -45.34 -14.52 57.85
N TRP A 40 -44.44 -15.16 58.60
CA TRP A 40 -43.60 -16.21 58.00
C TRP A 40 -43.64 -17.46 58.89
N THR A 41 -43.47 -18.60 58.27
CA THR A 41 -43.24 -19.89 58.95
C THR A 41 -42.01 -20.55 58.29
N PHE A 42 -41.16 -21.21 59.10
CA PHE A 42 -39.96 -21.89 58.63
C PHE A 42 -39.96 -23.33 59.10
N ASP A 43 -39.78 -24.25 58.16
CA ASP A 43 -39.65 -25.67 58.47
C ASP A 43 -38.12 -26.01 58.37
N SER A 44 -37.54 -26.29 59.53
CA SER A 44 -36.10 -26.61 59.62
C SER A 44 -35.67 -27.91 58.97
N ALA A 45 -36.60 -28.86 58.74
CA ALA A 45 -36.34 -30.14 58.09
C ALA A 45 -36.23 -30.02 56.58
N THR A 46 -37.02 -29.13 55.99
CA THR A 46 -37.00 -28.88 54.52
C THR A 46 -36.26 -27.60 54.11
N GLY A 47 -35.96 -26.73 55.06
CA GLY A 47 -35.36 -25.40 54.78
C GLY A 47 -36.33 -24.43 54.08
N VAL A 48 -37.64 -24.70 54.08
CA VAL A 48 -38.65 -23.88 53.40
C VAL A 48 -39.13 -22.77 54.33
N LEU A 49 -38.95 -21.50 53.85
CA LEU A 49 -39.56 -20.35 54.47
C LEU A 49 -40.79 -19.95 53.66
N LYS A 50 -42.03 -20.12 54.32
CA LYS A 50 -43.30 -19.65 53.78
C LYS A 50 -43.66 -18.29 54.31
N ILE A 51 -44.09 -17.40 53.44
CA ILE A 51 -44.53 -16.03 53.78
C ILE A 51 -45.96 -15.86 53.31
N GLU A 52 -46.84 -15.61 54.26
CA GLU A 52 -48.24 -15.46 54.02
C GLU A 52 -48.73 -14.06 54.47
N GLY A 53 -50.00 -13.72 54.13
CA GLY A 53 -50.57 -12.39 54.40
C GLY A 53 -50.47 -11.50 53.17
N SER A 54 -50.27 -10.19 53.36
CA SER A 54 -50.29 -9.20 52.26
C SER A 54 -49.30 -8.08 52.47
N GLY A 55 -48.95 -7.43 51.37
CA GLY A 55 -48.15 -6.19 51.37
C GLY A 55 -46.64 -6.40 51.30
N GLU A 56 -45.91 -5.72 52.17
CA GLU A 56 -44.43 -5.71 52.14
C GLU A 56 -43.81 -6.68 53.13
N VAL A 57 -42.78 -7.35 52.71
CA VAL A 57 -41.86 -8.16 53.53
C VAL A 57 -40.59 -7.33 53.83
N ASN A 58 -40.32 -6.99 55.10
CA ASN A 58 -39.28 -6.08 55.53
C ASN A 58 -38.43 -6.57 56.74
N ALA A 59 -38.39 -7.86 56.99
CA ALA A 59 -37.60 -8.40 58.07
C ALA A 59 -36.08 -8.36 57.71
N SER A 60 -35.39 -7.39 58.22
CA SER A 60 -33.96 -7.26 58.14
C SER A 60 -33.27 -7.95 59.32
N GLY A 61 -32.63 -9.10 59.07
CA GLY A 61 -31.70 -9.71 60.02
C GLY A 61 -32.22 -10.91 60.84
N ASP A 62 -33.52 -11.06 61.11
CA ASP A 62 -34.08 -12.06 62.03
C ASP A 62 -34.57 -13.36 61.33
N TRP A 63 -34.16 -13.58 60.13
CA TRP A 63 -34.47 -14.84 59.42
C TRP A 63 -33.75 -16.03 60.01
N PRO A 64 -34.36 -17.19 60.12
CA PRO A 64 -33.73 -18.43 60.53
C PRO A 64 -32.49 -18.76 59.69
N SER A 65 -31.56 -19.49 60.25
CA SER A 65 -30.46 -20.08 59.46
C SER A 65 -30.96 -21.27 58.65
N GLY A 66 -30.26 -21.57 57.49
CA GLY A 66 -30.58 -22.77 56.68
C GLY A 66 -31.82 -22.59 55.79
N ILE A 67 -32.21 -21.37 55.44
CA ILE A 67 -33.27 -21.15 54.44
C ILE A 67 -32.76 -21.62 53.09
N VAL A 68 -33.39 -22.66 52.51
CA VAL A 68 -33.08 -23.20 51.18
C VAL A 68 -34.08 -22.72 50.14
N ARG A 69 -35.34 -22.49 50.53
CA ARG A 69 -36.40 -22.02 49.64
C ARG A 69 -37.28 -20.98 50.33
N VAL A 70 -37.63 -19.95 49.59
CA VAL A 70 -38.62 -18.93 49.98
C VAL A 70 -39.86 -19.09 49.11
N GLU A 71 -41.06 -19.19 49.72
CA GLU A 71 -42.35 -19.22 49.06
C GLU A 71 -43.23 -18.07 49.61
N ALA A 72 -43.52 -17.07 48.76
CA ALA A 72 -44.38 -15.94 49.15
C ALA A 72 -45.77 -16.10 48.53
N GLY A 73 -46.81 -15.80 49.33
CA GLY A 73 -48.21 -15.79 48.90
C GLY A 73 -48.47 -14.72 47.83
N GLU A 74 -49.54 -14.91 47.06
CA GLU A 74 -49.93 -14.04 45.95
C GLU A 74 -50.22 -12.56 46.35
N GLN A 75 -50.57 -12.34 47.61
CA GLN A 75 -50.85 -10.99 48.12
C GLN A 75 -49.60 -10.27 48.68
N ILE A 76 -48.44 -10.92 48.65
CA ILE A 76 -47.17 -10.28 48.98
C ILE A 76 -46.73 -9.53 47.75
N THR A 77 -46.69 -8.20 47.88
CA THR A 77 -46.42 -7.32 46.70
C THR A 77 -45.02 -6.73 46.66
N ARG A 78 -44.30 -6.74 47.79
CA ARG A 78 -42.97 -6.15 47.90
C ARG A 78 -42.03 -6.96 48.79
N ILE A 79 -40.82 -7.17 48.32
CA ILE A 79 -39.68 -7.57 49.15
C ILE A 79 -38.84 -6.30 49.40
N ALA A 80 -38.67 -5.90 50.67
CA ALA A 80 -37.97 -4.70 51.05
C ALA A 80 -36.46 -4.80 50.89
N ASP A 81 -35.77 -3.69 51.13
CA ASP A 81 -34.32 -3.60 51.04
C ASP A 81 -33.63 -4.55 52.02
N ASN A 82 -32.57 -5.23 51.56
CA ASN A 82 -31.74 -6.18 52.30
C ASN A 82 -32.50 -7.39 52.91
N THR A 83 -33.75 -7.65 52.58
CA THR A 83 -34.61 -8.66 53.22
C THR A 83 -33.95 -10.04 53.28
N PHE A 84 -33.42 -10.56 52.18
CA PHE A 84 -32.70 -11.86 52.10
C PHE A 84 -31.23 -11.74 51.84
N LYS A 85 -30.64 -10.57 52.10
CA LYS A 85 -29.22 -10.34 51.91
C LYS A 85 -28.35 -11.38 52.59
N SER A 86 -27.36 -11.92 51.85
CA SER A 86 -26.39 -12.92 52.34
C SER A 86 -26.98 -14.22 52.86
N LYS A 87 -28.18 -14.61 52.44
CA LYS A 87 -28.72 -15.93 52.68
C LYS A 87 -28.05 -16.96 51.76
N SER A 88 -26.85 -17.39 52.14
CA SER A 88 -25.96 -18.22 51.32
C SER A 88 -26.49 -19.60 51.00
N ASP A 89 -27.46 -20.12 51.79
CA ASP A 89 -28.06 -21.43 51.58
C ASP A 89 -29.31 -21.38 50.70
N LEU A 90 -29.84 -20.20 50.39
CA LEU A 90 -31.05 -20.02 49.58
C LEU A 90 -30.79 -20.49 48.13
N ILE A 91 -31.61 -21.45 47.66
CA ILE A 91 -31.52 -22.05 46.33
C ILE A 91 -32.64 -21.55 45.39
N GLU A 92 -33.85 -21.39 45.93
CA GLU A 92 -35.03 -21.02 45.15
C GLU A 92 -35.85 -19.94 45.85
N ALA A 93 -36.39 -18.99 45.09
CA ALA A 93 -37.35 -17.99 45.55
C ALA A 93 -38.59 -17.98 44.64
N ASP A 94 -39.76 -18.32 45.19
CA ASP A 94 -41.06 -18.29 44.52
C ASP A 94 -41.90 -17.12 45.03
N LEU A 95 -42.09 -16.12 44.18
CA LEU A 95 -42.60 -14.79 44.52
C LEU A 95 -43.72 -14.33 43.55
N PRO A 96 -44.80 -15.13 43.38
CA PRO A 96 -45.78 -14.95 42.32
C PRO A 96 -46.52 -13.60 42.36
N GLY A 97 -46.76 -13.05 43.59
CA GLY A 97 -47.43 -11.76 43.76
C GLY A 97 -46.56 -10.54 43.77
N VAL A 98 -45.22 -10.71 43.85
CA VAL A 98 -44.29 -9.62 44.05
C VAL A 98 -44.18 -8.73 42.82
N THR A 99 -44.42 -7.44 43.02
CA THR A 99 -44.29 -6.41 41.98
C THR A 99 -43.03 -5.56 42.16
N THR A 100 -42.49 -5.52 43.41
CA THR A 100 -41.28 -4.72 43.72
C THR A 100 -40.26 -5.54 44.52
N ILE A 101 -39.02 -5.53 44.11
CA ILE A 101 -37.87 -6.08 44.82
C ILE A 101 -36.96 -4.92 45.21
N GLY A 102 -36.66 -4.78 46.52
CA GLY A 102 -35.89 -3.69 47.09
C GLY A 102 -34.39 -3.76 46.81
N HIS A 103 -33.63 -2.73 47.27
CA HIS A 103 -32.18 -2.70 47.17
C HIS A 103 -31.52 -3.82 47.94
N TYR A 104 -30.54 -4.50 47.33
CA TYR A 104 -29.81 -5.61 47.97
C TYR A 104 -30.70 -6.75 48.50
N ALA A 105 -31.93 -6.88 48.03
CA ALA A 105 -32.92 -7.80 48.64
C ALA A 105 -32.43 -9.26 48.66
N PHE A 106 -31.74 -9.72 47.63
CA PHE A 106 -31.10 -11.05 47.51
C PHE A 106 -29.58 -10.96 47.29
N TYR A 107 -28.96 -9.83 47.62
CA TYR A 107 -27.54 -9.62 47.46
C TYR A 107 -26.73 -10.71 48.18
N LYS A 108 -25.77 -11.36 47.49
CA LYS A 108 -24.94 -12.48 48.01
C LYS A 108 -25.75 -13.70 48.43
N CYS A 109 -26.86 -14.01 47.79
CA CYS A 109 -27.46 -15.32 47.87
C CYS A 109 -26.70 -16.27 46.89
N GLU A 110 -25.53 -16.71 47.29
CA GLU A 110 -24.57 -17.38 46.44
C GLU A 110 -25.04 -18.71 45.83
N LYS A 111 -25.97 -19.43 46.49
CA LYS A 111 -26.57 -20.68 46.01
C LYS A 111 -27.90 -20.47 45.29
N LEU A 112 -28.41 -19.25 45.16
CA LEU A 112 -29.70 -19.00 44.53
C LEU A 112 -29.62 -19.32 43.02
N GLU A 113 -30.28 -20.41 42.66
CA GLU A 113 -30.30 -20.92 41.28
C GLU A 113 -31.52 -20.44 40.47
N LYS A 114 -32.65 -20.22 41.16
CA LYS A 114 -33.94 -19.98 40.52
C LYS A 114 -34.76 -18.94 41.24
N VAL A 115 -35.35 -18.04 40.46
CA VAL A 115 -36.32 -17.04 40.91
C VAL A 115 -37.53 -17.07 40.00
N ASN A 116 -38.72 -17.23 40.61
CA ASN A 116 -40.01 -17.11 39.95
C ASN A 116 -40.69 -15.84 40.45
N ALA A 117 -40.73 -14.76 39.68
CA ALA A 117 -41.36 -13.52 40.08
C ALA A 117 -41.92 -12.76 38.84
N PRO A 118 -42.93 -13.35 38.16
CA PRO A 118 -43.42 -12.91 36.84
C PRO A 118 -44.10 -11.54 36.85
N ASN A 119 -44.42 -11.03 38.05
CA ASN A 119 -45.16 -9.79 38.22
C ASN A 119 -44.29 -8.59 38.60
N VAL A 120 -42.96 -8.78 38.70
CA VAL A 120 -42.03 -7.72 39.06
C VAL A 120 -42.00 -6.64 37.97
N THR A 121 -42.28 -5.40 38.40
CA THR A 121 -42.24 -4.19 37.59
C THR A 121 -41.11 -3.25 38.03
N SER A 122 -40.59 -3.38 39.26
CA SER A 122 -39.55 -2.55 39.84
C SER A 122 -38.52 -3.36 40.61
N MET A 123 -37.25 -3.07 40.42
CA MET A 123 -36.12 -3.75 41.03
C MET A 123 -35.10 -2.73 41.56
N GLY A 124 -34.66 -2.90 42.80
CA GLY A 124 -33.67 -2.04 43.44
C GLY A 124 -32.25 -2.32 43.03
N LYS A 125 -31.31 -1.42 43.44
CA LYS A 125 -29.89 -1.60 43.20
C LYS A 125 -29.39 -2.89 43.82
N PHE A 126 -28.52 -3.63 43.07
CA PHE A 126 -27.93 -4.91 43.53
C PHE A 126 -28.94 -5.93 44.07
N ALA A 127 -30.19 -5.90 43.59
CA ALA A 127 -31.21 -6.76 44.11
C ALA A 127 -30.82 -8.25 44.11
N PHE A 128 -30.14 -8.72 43.05
CA PHE A 128 -29.55 -10.07 42.91
C PHE A 128 -28.04 -10.02 42.71
N GLY A 129 -27.33 -8.95 43.12
CA GLY A 129 -25.89 -8.87 42.99
C GLY A 129 -25.19 -10.02 43.73
N ASP A 130 -24.14 -10.57 43.17
CA ASP A 130 -23.37 -11.73 43.67
C ASP A 130 -24.21 -13.02 43.89
N CYS A 131 -25.32 -13.19 43.17
CA CYS A 131 -26.04 -14.47 43.10
C CYS A 131 -25.35 -15.39 42.08
N ILE A 132 -24.20 -15.92 42.46
CA ILE A 132 -23.25 -16.60 41.53
C ILE A 132 -23.76 -17.92 40.96
N ALA A 133 -24.80 -18.55 41.54
CA ALA A 133 -25.44 -19.77 41.04
C ALA A 133 -26.68 -19.53 40.17
N LEU A 134 -27.15 -18.28 40.06
CA LEU A 134 -28.37 -17.93 39.32
C LEU A 134 -28.17 -18.16 37.82
N GLN A 135 -28.98 -19.09 37.23
CA GLN A 135 -28.74 -19.55 35.85
C GLN A 135 -29.58 -18.83 34.79
N GLN A 136 -30.82 -18.49 35.13
CA GLN A 136 -31.72 -17.79 34.22
C GLN A 136 -32.72 -16.92 34.97
N VAL A 137 -33.18 -15.86 34.35
CA VAL A 137 -34.21 -14.97 34.88
C VAL A 137 -35.22 -14.60 33.79
N ASP A 138 -36.49 -14.51 34.22
CA ASP A 138 -37.62 -14.10 33.36
C ASP A 138 -38.46 -13.06 34.11
N PHE A 139 -38.34 -11.78 33.75
CA PHE A 139 -39.04 -10.64 34.31
C PHE A 139 -39.80 -9.88 33.21
N PRO A 140 -40.92 -10.45 32.73
CA PRO A 140 -41.58 -9.93 31.52
C PRO A 140 -42.19 -8.53 31.65
N LYS A 141 -42.39 -8.04 32.91
CA LYS A 141 -43.05 -6.74 33.17
C LYS A 141 -42.09 -5.62 33.51
N ILE A 142 -40.80 -5.92 33.67
CA ILE A 142 -39.83 -4.90 34.03
C ILE A 142 -39.51 -3.99 32.82
N THR A 143 -39.51 -2.69 33.07
CA THR A 143 -39.19 -1.69 32.02
C THR A 143 -37.86 -0.98 32.26
N VAL A 144 -37.40 -0.89 33.50
CA VAL A 144 -36.17 -0.25 33.91
C VAL A 144 -35.40 -1.15 34.87
N LEU A 145 -34.13 -1.38 34.56
CA LEU A 145 -33.27 -2.20 35.42
C LEU A 145 -32.29 -1.30 36.18
N SER A 146 -32.30 -1.43 37.48
CA SER A 146 -31.46 -0.63 38.38
C SER A 146 -29.97 -1.03 38.30
N PRO A 147 -29.06 -0.13 38.70
CA PRO A 147 -27.64 -0.39 38.75
C PRO A 147 -27.28 -1.66 39.55
N GLY A 148 -26.41 -2.50 38.99
CA GLY A 148 -25.92 -3.72 39.64
C GLY A 148 -26.97 -4.77 39.91
N ALA A 149 -28.17 -4.69 39.35
CA ALA A 149 -29.28 -5.59 39.67
C ALA A 149 -28.88 -7.07 39.64
N PHE A 150 -28.04 -7.47 38.68
CA PHE A 150 -27.47 -8.81 38.51
C PHE A 150 -25.93 -8.79 38.50
N TYR A 151 -25.33 -7.83 39.18
CA TYR A 151 -23.87 -7.70 39.26
C TYR A 151 -23.25 -9.04 39.72
N SER A 152 -22.26 -9.52 38.97
CA SER A 152 -21.50 -10.74 39.32
C SER A 152 -22.33 -12.03 39.44
N CYS A 153 -23.48 -12.14 38.74
CA CYS A 153 -24.22 -13.40 38.61
C CYS A 153 -23.48 -14.31 37.60
N THR A 154 -22.41 -14.94 38.03
CA THR A 154 -21.45 -15.60 37.12
C THR A 154 -21.99 -16.85 36.41
N ALA A 155 -23.01 -17.51 36.93
CA ALA A 155 -23.69 -18.66 36.28
C ALA A 155 -24.86 -18.26 35.37
N LEU A 156 -25.23 -16.96 35.31
CA LEU A 156 -26.41 -16.51 34.56
C LEU A 156 -26.16 -16.70 33.06
N GLN A 157 -26.94 -17.55 32.40
CA GLN A 157 -26.79 -17.91 30.99
C GLN A 157 -27.75 -17.15 30.07
N SER A 158 -28.96 -16.88 30.54
CA SER A 158 -29.96 -16.18 29.74
C SER A 158 -30.87 -15.27 30.56
N VAL A 159 -31.28 -14.19 29.92
CA VAL A 159 -32.16 -13.18 30.49
C VAL A 159 -33.29 -12.89 29.49
N ASN A 160 -34.53 -12.96 29.97
CA ASN A 160 -35.72 -12.62 29.18
C ASN A 160 -36.49 -11.49 29.84
N MET A 161 -36.39 -10.29 29.24
CA MET A 161 -37.09 -9.07 29.71
C MET A 161 -37.62 -8.30 28.47
N PRO A 162 -38.70 -8.82 27.85
CA PRO A 162 -39.17 -8.32 26.54
C PRO A 162 -39.70 -6.89 26.56
N ASN A 163 -40.00 -6.36 27.76
CA ASN A 163 -40.47 -4.99 27.96
C ASN A 163 -39.40 -4.04 28.51
N LEU A 164 -38.15 -4.51 28.69
CA LEU A 164 -37.07 -3.66 29.19
C LEU A 164 -36.75 -2.51 28.21
N GLU A 165 -36.84 -1.30 28.72
CA GLU A 165 -36.56 -0.06 27.97
C GLU A 165 -35.22 0.54 28.32
N LYS A 166 -34.77 0.39 29.59
CA LYS A 166 -33.49 1.00 30.05
C LYS A 166 -32.78 0.10 31.07
N THR A 167 -31.44 0.03 30.90
CA THR A 167 -30.54 -0.37 31.97
C THR A 167 -29.88 0.85 32.56
N LEU A 168 -29.83 0.94 33.90
CA LEU A 168 -29.18 2.06 34.58
C LEU A 168 -27.81 1.65 35.12
N SER A 169 -26.92 2.59 35.30
CA SER A 169 -25.62 2.45 35.94
C SER A 169 -25.50 3.36 37.17
N TYR A 170 -24.59 3.02 38.08
CA TYR A 170 -24.25 3.83 39.25
C TYR A 170 -22.78 3.94 39.40
N MET A 171 -22.27 5.16 39.46
CA MET A 171 -20.86 5.46 39.68
C MET A 171 -20.64 5.78 41.16
N ASN A 172 -19.81 4.99 41.85
CA ASN A 172 -19.45 5.21 43.26
C ASN A 172 -18.20 6.09 43.38
N SER A 173 -17.37 6.09 42.35
CA SER A 173 -16.17 6.92 42.20
C SER A 173 -15.93 7.16 40.73
N TYR A 174 -14.90 7.91 40.37
CA TYR A 174 -14.51 8.12 38.97
C TYR A 174 -14.08 6.83 38.25
N THR A 175 -13.88 5.72 39.01
CA THR A 175 -13.37 4.46 38.48
C THR A 175 -14.33 3.28 38.58
N ASP A 176 -15.36 3.33 39.45
CA ASP A 176 -16.26 2.21 39.74
C ASP A 176 -17.69 2.49 39.25
N CYS A 177 -17.99 1.96 38.05
CA CYS A 177 -19.34 1.92 37.50
C CYS A 177 -19.96 0.54 37.70
N TYR A 178 -21.18 0.46 38.21
CA TYR A 178 -21.90 -0.78 38.46
C TYR A 178 -23.05 -0.94 37.47
N GLY A 179 -22.73 -1.59 36.33
CA GLY A 179 -23.74 -1.95 35.33
C GLY A 179 -24.62 -3.10 35.75
N SER A 180 -25.82 -3.16 35.17
CA SER A 180 -26.86 -4.07 35.60
C SER A 180 -26.50 -5.57 35.51
N PHE A 181 -25.68 -5.98 34.50
CA PHE A 181 -25.21 -7.36 34.30
C PHE A 181 -23.69 -7.43 34.32
N LYS A 182 -23.00 -6.47 34.89
CA LYS A 182 -21.53 -6.45 34.97
C LYS A 182 -21.02 -7.76 35.59
N SER A 183 -20.07 -8.40 34.93
CA SER A 183 -19.43 -9.66 35.35
C SER A 183 -20.36 -10.92 35.35
N CYS A 184 -21.44 -10.90 34.58
CA CYS A 184 -22.23 -12.13 34.31
C CYS A 184 -21.48 -12.97 33.26
N SER A 185 -20.43 -13.64 33.68
CA SER A 185 -19.42 -14.26 32.77
C SER A 185 -19.97 -15.41 31.91
N SER A 186 -21.03 -16.07 32.33
CA SER A 186 -21.71 -17.17 31.58
C SER A 186 -22.88 -16.68 30.71
N LEU A 187 -23.17 -15.36 30.68
CA LEU A 187 -24.32 -14.84 29.94
C LEU A 187 -24.09 -15.00 28.44
N GLU A 188 -24.91 -15.84 27.80
CA GLU A 188 -24.83 -16.16 26.37
C GLU A 188 -25.80 -15.34 25.50
N ARG A 189 -27.01 -15.09 26.07
CA ARG A 189 -28.13 -14.46 25.34
C ARG A 189 -28.96 -13.54 26.22
N VAL A 190 -29.44 -12.48 25.58
CA VAL A 190 -30.41 -11.53 26.15
C VAL A 190 -31.56 -11.33 25.17
N ASN A 191 -32.75 -11.04 25.68
CA ASN A 191 -33.93 -10.74 24.88
C ASN A 191 -34.54 -9.42 25.33
N PHE A 192 -34.13 -8.31 24.68
CA PHE A 192 -34.51 -6.94 25.04
C PHE A 192 -34.97 -6.14 23.78
N PRO A 193 -36.11 -6.56 23.16
CA PRO A 193 -36.51 -5.95 21.86
C PRO A 193 -36.95 -4.49 21.96
N LYS A 194 -37.24 -4.00 23.19
CA LYS A 194 -37.68 -2.61 23.45
C LYS A 194 -36.58 -1.72 24.08
N LEU A 195 -35.41 -2.29 24.33
CA LEU A 195 -34.33 -1.53 24.99
C LEU A 195 -33.93 -0.33 24.16
N THR A 196 -33.97 0.86 24.75
CA THR A 196 -33.60 2.13 24.13
C THR A 196 -32.29 2.70 24.66
N THR A 197 -31.97 2.39 25.93
CA THR A 197 -30.76 2.92 26.60
C THR A 197 -29.99 1.80 27.27
N VAL A 198 -28.70 1.66 26.98
CA VAL A 198 -27.77 0.76 27.65
C VAL A 198 -26.87 1.58 28.58
N GLY A 199 -27.01 1.39 29.86
CA GLY A 199 -26.21 2.11 30.88
C GLY A 199 -24.74 1.66 30.90
N GLY A 200 -23.91 2.45 31.58
CA GLY A 200 -22.48 2.20 31.68
C GLY A 200 -22.16 0.84 32.30
N ASP A 201 -21.14 0.18 31.75
CA ASP A 201 -20.69 -1.16 32.16
C ASP A 201 -21.81 -2.23 32.20
N ALA A 202 -22.96 -1.99 31.56
CA ALA A 202 -24.15 -2.86 31.70
C ALA A 202 -23.85 -4.33 31.43
N PHE A 203 -23.00 -4.66 30.49
CA PHE A 203 -22.54 -6.01 30.13
C PHE A 203 -21.02 -6.17 30.24
N GLU A 204 -20.35 -5.33 31.00
CA GLU A 204 -18.91 -5.45 31.17
C GLU A 204 -18.55 -6.85 31.70
N ASN A 205 -17.54 -7.47 31.05
CA ASN A 205 -17.07 -8.82 31.37
C ASN A 205 -18.13 -9.94 31.27
N CYS A 206 -19.17 -9.77 30.44
CA CYS A 206 -20.03 -10.85 30.00
C CYS A 206 -19.29 -11.73 28.97
N LYS A 207 -18.36 -12.54 29.44
CA LYS A 207 -17.34 -13.22 28.60
C LYS A 207 -17.91 -14.27 27.65
N SER A 208 -19.10 -14.81 27.89
CA SER A 208 -19.77 -15.81 27.06
C SER A 208 -20.79 -15.21 26.08
N LEU A 209 -21.06 -13.93 26.16
CA LEU A 209 -22.02 -13.23 25.30
C LEU A 209 -21.53 -13.24 23.84
N THR A 210 -22.31 -13.88 22.95
CA THR A 210 -21.86 -14.11 21.56
C THR A 210 -22.44 -13.15 20.54
N VAL A 211 -23.66 -12.68 20.76
CA VAL A 211 -24.36 -11.76 19.84
C VAL A 211 -25.18 -10.77 20.67
N ILE A 212 -25.12 -9.51 20.27
CA ILE A 212 -26.02 -8.45 20.71
C ILE A 212 -26.83 -7.98 19.49
N ASP A 213 -28.16 -8.02 19.63
CA ASP A 213 -29.13 -7.51 18.65
C ASP A 213 -30.16 -6.67 19.39
N LEU A 214 -29.95 -5.33 19.42
CA LEU A 214 -30.74 -4.35 20.16
C LEU A 214 -31.27 -3.29 19.20
N PRO A 215 -32.32 -3.61 18.45
CA PRO A 215 -32.76 -2.82 17.29
C PRO A 215 -33.38 -1.46 17.64
N GLN A 216 -33.71 -1.21 18.90
CA GLN A 216 -34.33 0.05 19.35
C GLN A 216 -33.37 0.94 20.16
N VAL A 217 -32.14 0.48 20.42
CA VAL A 217 -31.19 1.25 21.24
C VAL A 217 -30.72 2.49 20.49
N VAL A 218 -30.87 3.64 21.17
CA VAL A 218 -30.45 4.97 20.70
C VAL A 218 -29.25 5.51 21.49
N GLU A 219 -29.04 5.07 22.72
CA GLU A 219 -27.96 5.50 23.61
C GLU A 219 -27.20 4.31 24.19
N VAL A 220 -25.88 4.37 24.18
CA VAL A 220 -25.02 3.37 24.83
C VAL A 220 -23.95 4.13 25.63
N ASP A 221 -23.88 3.83 26.92
CA ASP A 221 -22.96 4.48 27.83
C ASP A 221 -21.58 3.76 27.88
N SER A 222 -20.63 4.39 28.58
CA SER A 222 -19.24 3.96 28.68
C SER A 222 -19.09 2.51 29.14
N GLY A 223 -18.15 1.78 28.52
CA GLY A 223 -17.82 0.41 28.93
C GLY A 223 -18.93 -0.63 28.78
N ALA A 224 -20.09 -0.27 28.19
CA ALA A 224 -21.28 -1.11 28.20
C ALA A 224 -21.06 -2.56 27.81
N PHE A 225 -20.15 -2.84 26.88
CA PHE A 225 -19.78 -4.20 26.44
C PHE A 225 -18.29 -4.50 26.64
N ARG A 226 -17.58 -3.74 27.44
CA ARG A 226 -16.16 -3.90 27.70
C ARG A 226 -15.84 -5.34 28.15
N GLY A 227 -14.82 -5.97 27.51
CA GLY A 227 -14.37 -7.30 27.91
C GLY A 227 -15.33 -8.44 27.60
N CYS A 228 -16.32 -8.26 26.70
CA CYS A 228 -17.15 -9.33 26.18
C CYS A 228 -16.34 -10.17 25.18
N LEU A 229 -15.50 -11.07 25.69
CA LEU A 229 -14.47 -11.78 24.92
C LEU A 229 -15.02 -12.70 23.83
N ALA A 230 -16.23 -13.23 23.97
CA ALA A 230 -16.87 -14.12 22.99
C ALA A 230 -17.82 -13.39 22.02
N LEU A 231 -18.02 -12.07 22.20
CA LEU A 231 -18.95 -11.30 21.38
C LEU A 231 -18.45 -11.24 19.94
N LYS A 232 -19.25 -11.75 19.00
CA LYS A 232 -18.92 -11.82 17.57
C LYS A 232 -19.64 -10.78 16.73
N GLU A 233 -20.87 -10.48 17.06
CA GLU A 233 -21.69 -9.55 16.29
C GLU A 233 -22.46 -8.61 17.22
N ALA A 234 -22.40 -7.31 16.93
CA ALA A 234 -23.20 -6.29 17.61
C ALA A 234 -24.05 -5.52 16.58
N LYS A 235 -25.37 -5.50 16.78
CA LYS A 235 -26.34 -4.78 15.96
C LYS A 235 -27.05 -3.74 16.78
N LEU A 236 -26.75 -2.49 16.53
CA LEU A 236 -27.28 -1.30 17.19
C LEU A 236 -27.64 -0.24 16.12
N PRO A 237 -28.53 -0.56 15.16
CA PRO A 237 -28.72 0.26 13.96
C PRO A 237 -29.29 1.64 14.20
N LEU A 238 -29.96 1.86 15.35
CA LEU A 238 -30.55 3.16 15.71
C LEU A 238 -29.70 3.96 16.70
N VAL A 239 -28.55 3.44 17.16
CA VAL A 239 -27.69 4.14 18.11
C VAL A 239 -27.21 5.47 17.53
N GLN A 240 -27.42 6.53 18.28
CA GLN A 240 -27.04 7.92 17.93
C GLN A 240 -25.84 8.38 18.73
N GLU A 241 -25.76 7.97 20.01
CA GLU A 241 -24.72 8.39 20.93
C GLU A 241 -24.07 7.18 21.61
N ILE A 242 -22.76 7.19 21.63
CA ILE A 242 -21.90 6.28 22.38
C ILE A 242 -21.05 7.15 23.31
N TYR A 243 -21.31 7.05 24.60
CA TYR A 243 -20.52 7.75 25.60
C TYR A 243 -19.25 6.96 25.93
N ILE A 244 -18.19 7.66 26.23
CA ILE A 244 -16.94 7.09 26.77
C ILE A 244 -16.64 7.79 28.10
N GLY A 245 -16.03 7.03 29.04
CA GLY A 245 -15.45 7.62 30.24
C GLY A 245 -14.20 8.47 29.94
N ASN A 246 -13.55 8.93 30.97
CA ASN A 246 -12.44 9.88 30.89
C ASN A 246 -11.12 9.25 30.40
N VAL A 247 -11.05 7.96 30.16
CA VAL A 247 -9.83 7.23 29.77
C VAL A 247 -10.05 6.31 28.56
N GLU A 248 -9.02 6.15 27.75
CA GLU A 248 -9.07 5.32 26.50
C GLU A 248 -9.41 3.82 26.73
N THR A 249 -9.31 3.34 27.96
CA THR A 249 -9.65 1.96 28.38
C THR A 249 -11.13 1.75 28.68
N GLU A 250 -11.95 2.81 28.60
CA GLU A 250 -13.38 2.76 28.92
C GLU A 250 -14.27 2.72 27.67
N GLY A 251 -13.71 2.41 26.52
CA GLY A 251 -14.47 2.28 25.27
C GLY A 251 -15.55 1.21 25.34
N THR A 252 -16.69 1.48 24.71
CA THR A 252 -17.89 0.66 24.77
C THR A 252 -17.65 -0.81 24.42
N PHE A 253 -16.80 -1.11 23.42
CA PHE A 253 -16.41 -2.46 23.01
C PHE A 253 -14.93 -2.75 23.31
N TYR A 254 -14.31 -2.03 24.21
CA TYR A 254 -12.91 -2.23 24.56
C TYR A 254 -12.61 -3.69 24.91
N GLY A 255 -11.64 -4.29 24.24
CA GLY A 255 -11.20 -5.66 24.51
C GLY A 255 -12.18 -6.77 24.07
N CYS A 256 -13.19 -6.48 23.24
CA CYS A 256 -14.05 -7.50 22.63
C CYS A 256 -13.26 -8.24 21.53
N SER A 257 -12.33 -9.10 21.92
CA SER A 257 -11.33 -9.70 21.03
C SER A 257 -11.90 -10.62 19.94
N ALA A 258 -13.09 -11.19 20.14
CA ALA A 258 -13.79 -12.03 19.15
C ALA A 258 -14.77 -11.25 18.26
N LEU A 259 -14.94 -9.94 18.46
CA LEU A 259 -15.92 -9.15 17.72
C LEU A 259 -15.52 -9.07 16.24
N GLU A 260 -16.34 -9.64 15.36
CA GLU A 260 -16.11 -9.72 13.92
C GLU A 260 -16.87 -8.64 13.16
N LYS A 261 -18.07 -8.26 13.64
CA LYS A 261 -18.96 -7.36 12.92
C LYS A 261 -19.75 -6.44 13.83
N VAL A 262 -19.86 -5.18 13.41
CA VAL A 262 -20.66 -4.15 14.11
C VAL A 262 -21.54 -3.41 13.11
N ASP A 263 -22.82 -3.22 13.45
CA ASP A 263 -23.76 -2.36 12.76
C ASP A 263 -24.24 -1.26 13.72
N VAL A 264 -23.81 -0.03 13.44
CA VAL A 264 -24.15 1.21 14.15
C VAL A 264 -24.59 2.27 13.13
N SER A 265 -25.53 1.88 12.27
CA SER A 265 -25.88 2.64 11.06
C SER A 265 -26.33 4.07 11.28
N SER A 266 -26.90 4.40 12.45
CA SER A 266 -27.35 5.78 12.77
C SER A 266 -26.33 6.64 13.49
N ILE A 267 -25.18 6.05 13.91
CA ILE A 267 -24.16 6.78 14.67
C ILE A 267 -23.54 7.92 13.83
N ILE A 268 -23.35 9.06 14.47
CA ILE A 268 -22.67 10.21 13.84
C ILE A 268 -21.26 10.43 14.38
N GLU A 269 -20.95 9.95 15.56
CA GLU A 269 -19.62 10.06 16.16
C GLU A 269 -19.22 8.79 16.91
N LEU A 270 -18.05 8.26 16.60
CA LEU A 270 -17.36 7.23 17.37
C LEU A 270 -16.22 7.86 18.14
N LYS A 271 -16.20 7.69 19.44
CA LYS A 271 -15.16 8.23 20.31
C LYS A 271 -13.90 7.39 20.31
N SER A 272 -12.77 7.99 20.71
CA SER A 272 -11.48 7.28 20.85
C SER A 272 -11.64 6.04 21.74
N GLY A 273 -10.99 4.93 21.33
CA GLY A 273 -11.00 3.69 22.10
C GLY A 273 -12.27 2.85 22.00
N THR A 274 -13.32 3.28 21.31
CA THR A 274 -14.60 2.52 21.21
C THR A 274 -14.38 1.04 20.87
N PHE A 275 -13.50 0.71 19.92
CA PHE A 275 -13.16 -0.66 19.49
C PHE A 275 -11.73 -1.06 19.82
N ASN A 276 -11.05 -0.35 20.71
CA ASN A 276 -9.66 -0.68 21.04
C ASN A 276 -9.54 -2.11 21.56
N GLY A 277 -8.68 -2.92 20.93
CA GLY A 277 -8.48 -4.31 21.27
C GLY A 277 -9.52 -5.28 20.69
N CYS A 278 -10.38 -4.85 19.76
CA CYS A 278 -11.26 -5.72 18.97
C CYS A 278 -10.45 -6.41 17.87
N THR A 279 -9.58 -7.34 18.26
CA THR A 279 -8.56 -7.90 17.36
C THR A 279 -9.11 -8.74 16.21
N ALA A 280 -10.35 -9.22 16.31
CA ALA A 280 -11.05 -9.98 15.25
C ALA A 280 -11.99 -9.12 14.39
N LEU A 281 -12.14 -7.81 14.65
CA LEU A 281 -13.11 -6.94 13.98
C LEU A 281 -12.80 -6.84 12.50
N GLN A 282 -13.74 -7.30 11.66
CA GLN A 282 -13.58 -7.35 10.20
C GLN A 282 -14.42 -6.31 9.47
N GLN A 283 -15.62 -6.01 9.99
CA GLN A 283 -16.56 -5.14 9.30
C GLN A 283 -17.26 -4.18 10.27
N VAL A 284 -17.28 -2.91 9.91
CA VAL A 284 -18.08 -1.88 10.58
C VAL A 284 -19.01 -1.20 9.58
N VAL A 285 -20.31 -1.13 9.92
CA VAL A 285 -21.36 -0.47 9.14
C VAL A 285 -21.81 0.77 9.92
N ALA A 286 -21.36 1.94 9.49
CA ALA A 286 -21.63 3.23 10.11
C ALA A 286 -21.81 4.32 9.02
N PRO A 287 -22.79 4.16 8.09
CA PRO A 287 -22.89 5.00 6.90
C PRO A 287 -23.05 6.50 7.20
N ASN A 288 -23.59 6.85 8.37
CA ASN A 288 -23.84 8.26 8.74
C ASN A 288 -22.75 8.89 9.62
N LEU A 289 -21.65 8.15 9.83
CA LEU A 289 -20.54 8.58 10.67
C LEU A 289 -19.92 9.90 10.16
N GLN A 290 -19.63 10.83 11.06
CA GLN A 290 -19.00 12.13 10.76
C GLN A 290 -17.69 12.35 11.53
N SER A 291 -17.44 11.55 12.57
CA SER A 291 -16.22 11.58 13.36
C SER A 291 -15.92 10.21 13.94
N PHE A 292 -14.65 9.78 13.84
CA PHE A 292 -14.20 8.47 14.37
C PHE A 292 -12.78 8.52 14.97
N GLY A 293 -12.38 9.69 15.45
CA GLY A 293 -11.01 9.93 15.92
C GLY A 293 -10.52 8.91 16.95
N GLY A 294 -9.66 7.97 16.54
CA GLY A 294 -9.07 6.94 17.40
C GLY A 294 -9.99 5.77 17.78
N ALA A 295 -11.16 5.64 17.17
CA ALA A 295 -12.10 4.56 17.49
C ALA A 295 -11.57 3.16 17.13
N PHE A 296 -10.77 3.04 16.07
CA PHE A 296 -10.29 1.78 15.50
C PHE A 296 -8.83 1.45 15.84
N VAL A 297 -8.33 1.97 16.92
CA VAL A 297 -6.96 1.66 17.38
C VAL A 297 -6.87 0.17 17.74
N ASN A 298 -5.81 -0.51 17.27
CA ASN A 298 -5.59 -1.95 17.51
C ASN A 298 -6.73 -2.87 17.01
N CYS A 299 -7.25 -2.59 15.80
CA CYS A 299 -8.18 -3.45 15.08
C CYS A 299 -7.50 -4.10 13.86
N PRO A 300 -6.53 -5.01 14.05
CA PRO A 300 -5.67 -5.51 12.96
C PRO A 300 -6.41 -6.34 11.90
N ALA A 301 -7.58 -6.89 12.23
CA ALA A 301 -8.39 -7.69 11.31
C ALA A 301 -9.41 -6.86 10.50
N LEU A 302 -9.53 -5.55 10.74
CA LEU A 302 -10.52 -4.70 10.07
C LEU A 302 -10.27 -4.70 8.55
N GLN A 303 -11.27 -5.17 7.78
CA GLN A 303 -11.22 -5.28 6.33
C GLN A 303 -12.12 -4.29 5.61
N GLU A 304 -13.25 -3.95 6.22
CA GLU A 304 -14.27 -3.12 5.58
C GLU A 304 -14.85 -2.11 6.57
N LEU A 305 -14.84 -0.85 6.18
CA LEU A 305 -15.48 0.26 6.90
C LEU A 305 -16.48 0.95 5.98
N ASP A 306 -17.78 0.87 6.31
CA ASP A 306 -18.84 1.56 5.57
C ASP A 306 -19.19 2.88 6.25
N ILE A 307 -18.78 3.97 5.61
CA ILE A 307 -19.03 5.36 5.99
C ILE A 307 -19.60 6.13 4.80
N SER A 308 -20.60 5.55 4.14
CA SER A 308 -21.13 6.00 2.84
C SER A 308 -21.46 7.48 2.76
N ASN A 309 -22.00 8.08 3.82
CA ASN A 309 -22.39 9.49 3.88
C ASN A 309 -21.38 10.38 4.63
N TYR A 310 -20.14 9.90 4.83
CA TYR A 310 -19.14 10.65 5.59
C TYR A 310 -18.87 12.03 4.98
N SER A 311 -19.04 13.07 5.78
CA SER A 311 -18.70 14.46 5.42
C SER A 311 -17.79 15.14 6.47
N GLY A 312 -17.32 14.39 7.45
CA GLY A 312 -16.42 14.84 8.50
C GLY A 312 -15.02 15.25 8.00
N GLU A 313 -14.09 15.46 8.94
CA GLU A 313 -12.75 15.95 8.62
C GLU A 313 -11.82 14.85 8.10
N ALA A 314 -10.94 15.20 7.15
CA ALA A 314 -9.92 14.30 6.60
C ALA A 314 -8.95 13.80 7.68
N SER A 315 -8.70 14.59 8.73
CA SER A 315 -7.85 14.23 9.87
C SER A 315 -8.31 12.98 10.63
N CYS A 316 -9.59 12.62 10.56
CA CYS A 316 -10.09 11.36 11.15
C CYS A 316 -9.42 10.13 10.53
N PHE A 317 -9.15 10.13 9.21
CA PHE A 317 -8.48 9.02 8.55
C PHE A 317 -7.05 8.80 9.05
N GLN A 318 -6.38 9.85 9.53
CA GLN A 318 -5.05 9.75 10.13
C GLN A 318 -5.02 8.93 11.42
N THR A 319 -6.19 8.72 12.04
CA THR A 319 -6.35 7.91 13.25
C THR A 319 -6.53 6.42 12.99
N LEU A 320 -6.67 6.00 11.72
CA LEU A 320 -6.69 4.60 11.31
C LEU A 320 -5.28 3.98 11.43
N LYS A 321 -4.86 3.75 12.66
CA LYS A 321 -3.56 3.19 13.01
C LYS A 321 -3.69 1.70 13.32
N ASN A 322 -2.70 0.90 12.92
CA ASN A 322 -2.68 -0.54 13.18
C ASN A 322 -3.92 -1.28 12.64
N VAL A 323 -4.34 -0.92 11.42
CA VAL A 323 -5.40 -1.61 10.67
C VAL A 323 -4.84 -2.25 9.39
N PRO A 324 -3.84 -3.11 9.47
CA PRO A 324 -3.07 -3.61 8.31
C PRO A 324 -3.91 -4.45 7.35
N SER A 325 -5.09 -4.90 7.75
CA SER A 325 -5.99 -5.71 6.93
C SER A 325 -7.05 -4.89 6.18
N LEU A 326 -7.11 -3.57 6.41
CA LEU A 326 -8.14 -2.73 5.80
C LEU A 326 -7.96 -2.71 4.28
N GLU A 327 -8.99 -3.16 3.58
CA GLU A 327 -9.04 -3.29 2.12
C GLU A 327 -10.03 -2.32 1.49
N THR A 328 -11.14 -2.05 2.20
CA THR A 328 -12.26 -1.29 1.63
C THR A 328 -12.80 -0.25 2.59
N ILE A 329 -12.83 0.99 2.15
CA ILE A 329 -13.65 2.05 2.74
C ILE A 329 -14.78 2.35 1.74
N ARG A 330 -16.03 2.29 2.23
CA ARG A 330 -17.21 2.59 1.40
C ARG A 330 -17.65 4.01 1.63
N ILE A 331 -17.61 4.80 0.57
CA ILE A 331 -18.20 6.15 0.47
C ILE A 331 -19.18 6.13 -0.70
N ALA A 332 -20.34 6.74 -0.54
CA ALA A 332 -21.36 6.75 -1.57
C ALA A 332 -20.89 7.57 -2.81
N PRO A 333 -21.24 7.16 -4.04
CA PRO A 333 -20.82 7.87 -5.25
C PRO A 333 -21.31 9.30 -5.33
N ASP A 334 -22.40 9.61 -4.65
CA ASP A 334 -23.02 10.93 -4.55
C ASP A 334 -22.60 11.73 -3.32
N ASN A 335 -21.64 11.23 -2.55
CA ASN A 335 -21.07 11.95 -1.40
C ASN A 335 -20.53 13.32 -1.85
N ALA A 336 -20.85 14.38 -1.07
CA ALA A 336 -20.52 15.75 -1.43
C ALA A 336 -19.05 16.13 -1.20
N LYS A 337 -18.35 15.50 -0.24
CA LYS A 337 -17.00 15.88 0.21
C LYS A 337 -15.90 14.95 -0.28
N TYR A 338 -16.20 13.68 -0.43
CA TYR A 338 -15.22 12.64 -0.77
C TYR A 338 -15.66 11.78 -1.96
N ALA A 339 -14.68 11.18 -2.60
CA ALA A 339 -14.87 10.19 -3.66
C ALA A 339 -13.95 8.98 -3.40
N VAL A 340 -14.36 7.81 -3.90
CA VAL A 340 -13.49 6.63 -3.91
C VAL A 340 -13.24 6.21 -5.36
N GLN A 341 -11.97 6.24 -5.74
CA GLN A 341 -11.51 5.78 -7.05
C GLN A 341 -10.44 4.71 -6.85
N ASP A 342 -10.62 3.53 -7.46
CA ASP A 342 -9.70 2.40 -7.34
C ASP A 342 -9.37 2.00 -5.88
N GLY A 343 -10.29 2.22 -4.96
CA GLY A 343 -10.12 1.98 -3.53
C GLY A 343 -9.38 3.07 -2.77
N ILE A 344 -9.03 4.17 -3.41
CA ILE A 344 -8.39 5.34 -2.84
C ILE A 344 -9.46 6.33 -2.41
N VAL A 345 -9.41 6.81 -1.18
CA VAL A 345 -10.25 7.92 -0.69
C VAL A 345 -9.61 9.25 -1.09
N LEU A 346 -10.33 10.02 -1.87
CA LEU A 346 -9.93 11.33 -2.38
C LEU A 346 -10.93 12.40 -1.92
N THR A 347 -10.52 13.65 -1.94
CA THR A 347 -11.47 14.76 -1.94
C THR A 347 -12.36 14.72 -3.18
N LYS A 348 -13.53 15.34 -3.15
CA LYS A 348 -14.51 15.28 -4.24
C LYS A 348 -13.99 15.84 -5.57
N ASP A 349 -13.12 16.81 -5.53
CA ASP A 349 -12.43 17.39 -6.68
C ASP A 349 -11.26 16.54 -7.21
N LEU A 350 -10.96 15.42 -6.56
CA LEU A 350 -9.89 14.49 -6.85
C LEU A 350 -8.46 15.07 -6.69
N GLN A 351 -8.32 16.24 -6.07
CA GLN A 351 -7.01 16.90 -5.95
C GLN A 351 -6.22 16.50 -4.72
N SER A 352 -6.86 15.95 -3.68
CA SER A 352 -6.15 15.44 -2.50
C SER A 352 -6.38 13.96 -2.30
N VAL A 353 -5.32 13.20 -2.03
CA VAL A 353 -5.42 11.85 -1.48
C VAL A 353 -5.62 11.97 0.03
N VAL A 354 -6.75 11.48 0.50
CA VAL A 354 -7.12 11.50 1.92
C VAL A 354 -6.60 10.25 2.63
N TYR A 355 -6.83 9.09 2.03
CA TYR A 355 -6.40 7.82 2.60
C TYR A 355 -6.40 6.68 1.58
N VAL A 356 -5.42 5.82 1.66
CA VAL A 356 -5.33 4.57 0.90
C VAL A 356 -5.30 3.42 1.90
N PRO A 357 -6.29 2.51 1.87
CA PRO A 357 -6.27 1.35 2.75
C PRO A 357 -5.01 0.51 2.58
N PRO A 358 -4.36 0.03 3.67
CA PRO A 358 -3.10 -0.73 3.61
C PRO A 358 -3.13 -1.97 2.71
N LYS A 359 -4.29 -2.61 2.57
CA LYS A 359 -4.50 -3.77 1.67
C LYS A 359 -5.03 -3.40 0.30
N ASN A 360 -5.02 -2.13 -0.08
CA ASN A 360 -5.35 -1.75 -1.46
C ASN A 360 -4.54 -2.62 -2.44
N PRO A 361 -5.19 -3.27 -3.43
CA PRO A 361 -4.52 -4.24 -4.30
C PRO A 361 -3.64 -3.61 -5.39
N LEU A 362 -3.67 -2.28 -5.54
CA LEU A 362 -2.90 -1.59 -6.56
C LEU A 362 -1.41 -1.59 -6.19
N LYS A 363 -0.60 -1.92 -7.18
CA LYS A 363 0.86 -1.89 -7.09
C LYS A 363 1.44 -0.62 -7.67
N ASN A 364 0.80 -0.11 -8.71
CA ASN A 364 1.24 1.06 -9.45
C ASN A 364 0.13 2.09 -9.40
N MET A 365 0.44 3.27 -8.93
CA MET A 365 -0.50 4.39 -8.87
C MET A 365 0.01 5.53 -9.74
N ASP A 366 -0.89 6.04 -10.59
CA ASP A 366 -0.68 7.20 -11.45
C ASP A 366 -1.80 8.19 -11.17
N LEU A 367 -1.48 9.25 -10.46
CA LEU A 367 -2.43 10.25 -9.95
C LEU A 367 -2.04 11.67 -10.41
N PRO A 368 -2.09 11.94 -11.71
CA PRO A 368 -1.62 13.23 -12.25
C PRO A 368 -2.49 14.42 -11.84
N GLN A 369 -3.74 14.19 -11.42
CA GLN A 369 -4.64 15.24 -10.94
C GLN A 369 -4.38 15.66 -9.50
N VAL A 370 -3.66 14.82 -8.71
CA VAL A 370 -3.42 15.05 -7.29
C VAL A 370 -2.35 16.12 -7.09
N THR A 371 -2.67 17.11 -6.27
CA THR A 371 -1.78 18.21 -5.89
C THR A 371 -1.36 18.14 -4.42
N ARG A 372 -2.09 17.38 -3.60
CA ARG A 372 -1.88 17.27 -2.16
C ARG A 372 -2.07 15.84 -1.65
N LEU A 373 -1.29 15.47 -0.65
CA LEU A 373 -1.48 14.28 0.16
C LEU A 373 -1.84 14.72 1.58
N GLU A 374 -2.82 14.09 2.19
CA GLU A 374 -3.05 14.25 3.63
C GLU A 374 -2.03 13.43 4.42
N ALA A 375 -1.81 13.80 5.70
CA ALA A 375 -0.92 13.04 6.56
C ALA A 375 -1.35 11.56 6.63
N ARG A 376 -0.38 10.64 6.54
CA ARG A 376 -0.59 9.18 6.52
C ARG A 376 -1.39 8.64 5.33
N ALA A 377 -1.53 9.40 4.26
CA ALA A 377 -2.39 9.04 3.12
C ALA A 377 -2.09 7.64 2.54
N PHE A 378 -0.84 7.20 2.50
CA PHE A 378 -0.40 5.88 2.03
C PHE A 378 0.27 5.03 3.13
N ALA A 379 0.05 5.36 4.41
CA ALA A 379 0.72 4.64 5.49
C ALA A 379 0.42 3.13 5.46
N ASP A 380 1.46 2.32 5.62
CA ASP A 380 1.42 0.85 5.63
C ASP A 380 0.88 0.20 4.33
N CYS A 381 0.87 0.91 3.18
CA CYS A 381 0.48 0.39 1.88
C CYS A 381 1.55 -0.57 1.33
N THR A 382 1.62 -1.77 1.88
CA THR A 382 2.67 -2.76 1.59
C THR A 382 2.57 -3.42 0.21
N ASN A 383 1.47 -3.21 -0.54
CA ASN A 383 1.36 -3.70 -1.93
C ASN A 383 1.91 -2.74 -2.97
N LEU A 384 2.15 -1.48 -2.59
CA LEU A 384 2.53 -0.41 -3.48
C LEU A 384 3.99 -0.58 -3.94
N GLU A 385 4.21 -0.62 -5.26
CA GLU A 385 5.52 -0.78 -5.88
C GLU A 385 5.99 0.51 -6.56
N THR A 386 5.08 1.21 -7.27
CA THR A 386 5.43 2.46 -7.96
C THR A 386 4.35 3.53 -7.81
N VAL A 387 4.77 4.79 -7.69
CA VAL A 387 3.86 5.94 -7.58
C VAL A 387 4.33 7.07 -8.49
N PHE A 388 3.39 7.68 -9.22
CA PHE A 388 3.62 8.86 -10.03
C PHE A 388 2.71 10.00 -9.59
N LEU A 389 3.29 11.07 -9.02
CA LEU A 389 2.60 12.24 -8.44
C LEU A 389 3.23 13.52 -8.98
N PRO A 390 3.02 13.85 -10.25
CA PRO A 390 3.75 14.93 -10.92
C PRO A 390 3.41 16.33 -10.41
N ASN A 391 2.23 16.51 -9.78
CA ASN A 391 1.75 17.82 -9.35
C ASN A 391 1.76 18.02 -7.83
N VAL A 392 2.22 17.04 -7.07
CA VAL A 392 2.35 17.15 -5.61
C VAL A 392 3.57 17.99 -5.26
N THR A 393 3.38 19.03 -4.43
CA THR A 393 4.44 19.94 -3.99
C THR A 393 4.98 19.65 -2.60
N GLU A 394 4.20 18.99 -1.75
CA GLU A 394 4.59 18.61 -0.39
C GLU A 394 4.18 17.18 -0.09
N ILE A 395 5.08 16.45 0.54
CA ILE A 395 4.79 15.15 1.18
C ILE A 395 4.55 15.42 2.66
N ASP A 396 3.36 15.14 3.14
CA ASP A 396 2.98 15.43 4.52
C ASP A 396 3.51 14.36 5.51
N TYR A 397 3.23 14.57 6.80
CA TYR A 397 3.63 13.71 7.91
C TYR A 397 3.23 12.24 7.68
N LEU A 398 4.21 11.32 7.74
CA LEU A 398 4.01 9.87 7.59
C LEU A 398 3.30 9.44 6.29
N ALA A 399 3.31 10.26 5.24
CA ALA A 399 2.47 10.03 4.06
C ALA A 399 2.71 8.65 3.40
N PHE A 400 3.96 8.16 3.35
CA PHE A 400 4.33 6.83 2.84
C PHE A 400 4.98 5.93 3.91
N ASP A 401 4.74 6.21 5.20
CA ASP A 401 5.32 5.39 6.27
C ASP A 401 4.94 3.91 6.11
N GLY A 402 5.92 3.01 6.16
CA GLY A 402 5.67 1.56 6.08
C GLY A 402 5.31 1.03 4.69
N CYS A 403 5.47 1.80 3.60
CA CYS A 403 5.35 1.32 2.23
C CYS A 403 6.56 0.44 1.88
N THR A 404 6.64 -0.74 2.49
CA THR A 404 7.84 -1.59 2.45
C THR A 404 8.22 -2.11 1.07
N ASN A 405 7.27 -2.19 0.13
CA ASN A 405 7.51 -2.64 -1.24
C ASN A 405 7.63 -1.50 -2.25
N LEU A 406 7.57 -0.26 -1.81
CA LEU A 406 7.73 0.90 -2.70
C LEU A 406 9.17 0.92 -3.24
N GLU A 407 9.32 0.69 -4.55
CA GLU A 407 10.61 0.66 -5.24
C GLU A 407 10.95 2.02 -5.84
N THR A 408 9.95 2.67 -6.45
CA THR A 408 10.15 3.96 -7.12
C THR A 408 8.98 4.91 -6.91
N ILE A 409 9.30 6.18 -6.72
CA ILE A 409 8.32 7.26 -6.69
C ILE A 409 8.84 8.46 -7.50
N SER A 410 7.96 9.08 -8.27
CA SER A 410 8.27 10.28 -9.05
C SER A 410 7.55 11.50 -8.49
N LEU A 411 8.35 12.48 -8.05
CA LEU A 411 7.91 13.70 -7.37
C LEU A 411 8.63 14.93 -7.96
N PRO A 412 8.47 15.23 -9.25
CA PRO A 412 9.27 16.25 -9.92
C PRO A 412 9.05 17.67 -9.37
N ASN A 413 7.91 17.95 -8.78
CA ASN A 413 7.54 19.27 -8.25
C ASN A 413 7.53 19.38 -6.73
N ALA A 414 7.91 18.33 -6.01
CA ALA A 414 7.97 18.38 -4.55
C ALA A 414 9.04 19.36 -4.06
N THR A 415 8.64 20.24 -3.14
CA THR A 415 9.51 21.21 -2.47
C THR A 415 9.80 20.86 -1.02
N LYS A 416 8.95 20.02 -0.42
CA LYS A 416 9.05 19.63 0.98
C LYS A 416 8.72 18.14 1.19
N ILE A 417 9.56 17.48 1.96
CA ILE A 417 9.28 16.16 2.51
C ILE A 417 9.05 16.34 4.02
N GLY A 418 7.86 16.03 4.49
CA GLY A 418 7.47 16.14 5.89
C GLY A 418 8.14 15.10 6.80
N ASN A 419 7.90 15.24 8.11
CA ASN A 419 8.47 14.32 9.10
C ASN A 419 8.01 12.88 8.82
N ALA A 420 8.96 11.96 8.81
CA ALA A 420 8.72 10.55 8.57
C ALA A 420 8.00 10.24 7.23
N GLY A 421 8.07 11.13 6.24
CA GLY A 421 7.31 11.05 4.99
C GLY A 421 7.50 9.74 4.22
N PHE A 422 8.69 9.16 4.25
CA PHE A 422 9.06 7.86 3.68
C PHE A 422 9.65 6.89 4.71
N GLN A 423 9.30 7.07 5.99
CA GLN A 423 9.78 6.19 7.04
C GLN A 423 9.46 4.73 6.70
N ARG A 424 10.43 3.82 6.92
CA ARG A 424 10.28 2.38 6.68
C ARG A 424 9.94 1.96 5.22
N CYS A 425 10.21 2.79 4.21
CA CYS A 425 10.16 2.39 2.81
C CYS A 425 11.39 1.56 2.46
N THR A 426 11.43 0.32 2.96
CA THR A 426 12.65 -0.52 2.95
C THR A 426 13.13 -0.92 1.57
N ASN A 427 12.26 -0.96 0.55
CA ASN A 427 12.61 -1.30 -0.83
C ASN A 427 12.86 -0.09 -1.74
N LEU A 428 12.74 1.13 -1.22
CA LEU A 428 13.00 2.34 -2.00
C LEU A 428 14.49 2.41 -2.36
N GLU A 429 14.80 2.24 -3.64
CA GLU A 429 16.19 2.21 -4.14
C GLU A 429 16.69 3.59 -4.55
N THR A 430 15.85 4.35 -5.23
CA THR A 430 16.16 5.69 -5.72
C THR A 430 14.96 6.60 -5.67
N ILE A 431 15.21 7.88 -5.39
CA ILE A 431 14.20 8.93 -5.45
C ILE A 431 14.81 10.19 -6.07
N SER A 432 14.08 10.85 -6.96
CA SER A 432 14.49 12.12 -7.57
C SER A 432 13.73 13.27 -6.92
N LEU A 433 14.45 14.19 -6.29
CA LEU A 433 13.90 15.32 -5.54
C LEU A 433 14.56 16.65 -6.01
N PRO A 434 14.40 17.04 -7.27
CA PRO A 434 15.13 18.16 -7.85
C PRO A 434 14.80 19.52 -7.24
N ASN A 435 13.61 19.68 -6.68
CA ASN A 435 13.09 20.94 -6.16
C ASN A 435 12.94 20.97 -4.64
N VAL A 436 13.29 19.90 -3.93
CA VAL A 436 13.11 19.81 -2.47
C VAL A 436 14.08 20.73 -1.76
N THR A 437 13.53 21.60 -0.91
CA THR A 437 14.28 22.52 -0.04
C THR A 437 14.30 22.07 1.41
N TYR A 438 13.30 21.30 1.85
CA TYR A 438 13.17 20.85 3.23
C TYR A 438 12.95 19.33 3.30
N ILE A 439 13.75 18.65 4.12
CA ILE A 439 13.58 17.25 4.49
C ILE A 439 13.33 17.18 6.01
N GLY A 440 12.18 16.68 6.40
CA GLY A 440 11.73 16.61 7.79
C GLY A 440 12.49 15.59 8.64
N ARG A 441 12.24 15.62 9.94
CA ARG A 441 12.73 14.64 10.90
C ARG A 441 12.34 13.22 10.46
N GLU A 442 13.31 12.29 10.51
CA GLU A 442 13.08 10.86 10.21
C GLU A 442 12.48 10.60 8.81
N ALA A 443 12.54 11.56 7.88
CA ALA A 443 11.83 11.51 6.61
C ALA A 443 12.11 10.24 5.80
N PHE A 444 13.33 9.70 5.83
CA PHE A 444 13.76 8.44 5.21
C PHE A 444 14.30 7.43 6.24
N TYR A 445 13.85 7.53 7.50
CA TYR A 445 14.28 6.60 8.54
C TYR A 445 14.02 5.15 8.10
N ASN A 446 15.06 4.30 8.19
CA ASN A 446 14.96 2.89 7.83
C ASN A 446 14.64 2.60 6.33
N CYS A 447 14.99 3.50 5.41
CA CYS A 447 14.98 3.24 3.96
C CYS A 447 16.23 2.44 3.59
N THR A 448 16.27 1.16 3.99
CA THR A 448 17.48 0.33 3.99
C THR A 448 18.07 0.05 2.62
N ASN A 449 17.29 0.13 1.54
CA ASN A 449 17.75 -0.09 0.17
C ASN A 449 18.08 1.21 -0.58
N LEU A 450 17.82 2.39 -0.01
CA LEU A 450 18.14 3.66 -0.65
C LEU A 450 19.66 3.75 -0.87
N GLU A 451 20.07 3.82 -2.14
CA GLU A 451 21.49 3.82 -2.50
C GLU A 451 22.05 5.22 -2.76
N THR A 452 21.28 6.06 -3.41
CA THR A 452 21.72 7.42 -3.76
C THR A 452 20.57 8.40 -3.68
N ILE A 453 20.86 9.63 -3.28
CA ILE A 453 19.90 10.73 -3.31
C ILE A 453 20.57 12.04 -3.75
N SER A 454 19.89 12.82 -4.61
CA SER A 454 20.34 14.13 -5.05
C SER A 454 19.39 15.20 -4.55
N LEU A 455 19.95 16.19 -3.86
CA LEU A 455 19.25 17.24 -3.13
C LEU A 455 19.85 18.61 -3.50
N PRO A 456 19.78 19.03 -4.76
CA PRO A 456 20.50 20.21 -5.25
C PRO A 456 20.00 21.54 -4.66
N ASN A 457 18.78 21.57 -4.14
CA ASN A 457 18.15 22.78 -3.61
C ASN A 457 17.83 22.69 -2.10
N VAL A 458 18.31 21.66 -1.40
CA VAL A 458 18.00 21.46 0.01
C VAL A 458 18.63 22.56 0.88
N THR A 459 17.83 23.07 1.82
CA THR A 459 18.26 24.06 2.83
C THR A 459 18.17 23.52 4.26
N SER A 460 17.41 22.44 4.45
CA SER A 460 17.28 21.82 5.77
C SER A 460 17.09 20.31 5.65
N ILE A 461 17.88 19.57 6.42
CA ILE A 461 17.76 18.13 6.64
C ILE A 461 17.52 17.93 8.13
N GLY A 462 16.37 17.38 8.50
CA GLY A 462 15.94 17.21 9.89
C GLY A 462 16.67 16.08 10.64
N ASP A 463 16.42 16.00 11.95
CA ASP A 463 16.98 14.97 12.82
C ASP A 463 16.65 13.57 12.34
N GLY A 464 17.66 12.69 12.31
CA GLY A 464 17.50 11.30 11.91
C GLY A 464 16.94 11.10 10.50
N ALA A 465 16.96 12.12 9.64
CA ALA A 465 16.28 12.11 8.34
C ALA A 465 16.62 10.87 7.49
N PHE A 466 17.87 10.39 7.55
CA PHE A 466 18.35 9.19 6.85
C PHE A 466 18.89 8.13 7.83
N ASP A 467 18.51 8.18 9.13
CA ASP A 467 18.98 7.17 10.09
C ASP A 467 18.60 5.77 9.59
N ASN A 468 19.58 4.87 9.65
CA ASN A 468 19.49 3.49 9.20
C ASN A 468 19.20 3.30 7.68
N CYS A 469 19.60 4.24 6.84
CA CYS A 469 19.70 4.04 5.39
C CYS A 469 20.97 3.24 5.08
N ALA A 470 20.99 1.95 5.43
CA ALA A 470 22.19 1.12 5.50
C ALA A 470 22.93 0.95 4.17
N ARG A 471 22.25 1.12 3.02
CA ARG A 471 22.82 1.02 1.67
C ARG A 471 23.17 2.38 1.07
N LEU A 472 22.82 3.48 1.71
CA LEU A 472 23.08 4.82 1.20
C LEU A 472 24.60 5.03 1.08
N LYS A 473 25.03 5.26 -0.15
CA LYS A 473 26.45 5.43 -0.51
C LYS A 473 26.81 6.83 -1.00
N GLU A 474 25.79 7.59 -1.47
CA GLU A 474 25.99 8.91 -2.01
C GLU A 474 24.80 9.83 -1.69
N VAL A 475 25.10 10.99 -1.13
CA VAL A 475 24.17 12.12 -0.96
C VAL A 475 24.78 13.32 -1.67
N ARG A 476 24.08 13.89 -2.65
CA ARG A 476 24.53 15.05 -3.41
C ARG A 476 23.79 16.30 -2.96
N ILE A 477 24.52 17.32 -2.57
CA ILE A 477 24.03 18.64 -2.17
C ILE A 477 24.69 19.75 -3.00
N SER A 478 24.22 21.01 -2.89
CA SER A 478 24.80 22.14 -3.61
C SER A 478 25.11 23.30 -2.64
N ASP A 479 26.12 24.08 -2.94
CA ASP A 479 26.47 25.33 -2.24
C ASP A 479 25.57 26.51 -2.63
N ARG A 480 24.69 26.33 -3.62
CA ARG A 480 23.87 27.41 -4.20
C ARG A 480 22.70 27.86 -3.34
N GLY A 481 22.33 27.05 -2.36
CA GLY A 481 21.26 27.36 -1.40
C GLY A 481 21.60 28.51 -0.45
N PRO A 482 20.59 29.11 0.23
CA PRO A 482 20.84 30.21 1.17
C PRO A 482 21.55 29.76 2.45
N GLN A 483 21.13 28.65 3.02
CA GLN A 483 21.74 28.03 4.22
C GLN A 483 21.37 26.54 4.19
N LEU A 484 22.27 25.67 4.64
CA LEU A 484 22.02 24.24 4.82
C LEU A 484 22.16 23.90 6.29
N THR A 485 21.08 23.43 6.89
CA THR A 485 21.04 22.88 8.24
C THR A 485 20.93 21.35 8.18
N ILE A 486 21.79 20.64 8.92
CA ILE A 486 21.75 19.19 9.05
C ILE A 486 21.54 18.86 10.53
N GLY A 487 20.40 18.27 10.85
CA GLY A 487 19.98 17.94 12.19
C GLY A 487 20.70 16.75 12.83
N ALA A 488 20.46 16.54 14.11
CA ALA A 488 21.06 15.48 14.92
C ALA A 488 20.83 14.10 14.30
N LYS A 489 21.90 13.27 14.24
CA LYS A 489 21.83 11.87 13.75
C LYS A 489 21.25 11.72 12.34
N ALA A 490 21.30 12.76 11.51
CA ALA A 490 20.69 12.75 10.18
C ALA A 490 21.13 11.57 9.30
N PHE A 491 22.39 11.13 9.41
CA PHE A 491 22.96 9.99 8.68
C PHE A 491 23.44 8.84 9.58
N ASN A 492 22.89 8.74 10.80
CA ASN A 492 23.25 7.70 11.73
C ASN A 492 23.03 6.31 11.10
N LYS A 493 23.93 5.36 11.32
CA LYS A 493 23.91 4.00 10.74
C LYS A 493 23.88 3.92 9.20
N CYS A 494 24.21 4.97 8.46
CA CYS A 494 24.44 4.93 7.03
C CYS A 494 25.82 4.32 6.71
N ARG A 495 25.96 3.02 6.94
CA ARG A 495 27.27 2.32 6.96
C ARG A 495 28.05 2.35 5.65
N ARG A 496 27.42 2.68 4.53
CA ARG A 496 28.05 2.79 3.20
C ARG A 496 28.32 4.23 2.78
N LEU A 497 27.81 5.20 3.52
CA LEU A 497 28.01 6.61 3.21
C LEU A 497 29.41 7.01 3.65
N THR A 498 30.25 7.39 2.69
CA THR A 498 31.64 7.82 2.94
C THR A 498 31.79 9.34 2.95
N GLY A 499 30.79 10.08 2.46
CA GLY A 499 30.79 11.53 2.43
C GLY A 499 29.60 12.14 1.70
N LEU A 500 29.38 13.42 1.92
CA LEU A 500 28.44 14.24 1.18
C LEU A 500 29.15 14.80 -0.07
N LEU A 501 28.55 14.59 -1.25
CA LEU A 501 29.05 15.11 -2.50
C LEU A 501 28.51 16.52 -2.72
N VAL A 502 29.41 17.50 -2.77
CA VAL A 502 29.06 18.93 -2.85
C VAL A 502 29.22 19.42 -4.28
N ASP A 503 28.13 19.88 -4.92
CA ASP A 503 28.19 20.62 -6.17
C ASP A 503 28.40 22.12 -5.85
N GLY A 504 29.66 22.58 -5.80
CA GLY A 504 30.06 23.92 -5.42
C GLY A 504 31.38 23.96 -4.68
N SER A 505 31.66 25.00 -3.89
CA SER A 505 32.88 25.17 -3.11
C SER A 505 32.63 25.06 -1.59
N TYR A 506 33.65 24.62 -0.88
CA TYR A 506 33.61 24.60 0.59
C TYR A 506 33.49 26.02 1.16
N GLU A 507 34.19 27.00 0.58
CA GLU A 507 34.15 28.38 1.03
C GLU A 507 32.74 28.98 0.95
N ASN A 508 31.99 28.65 -0.09
CA ASN A 508 30.61 29.09 -0.24
C ASN A 508 29.63 28.31 0.65
N LEU A 509 29.87 27.02 0.87
CA LEU A 509 29.01 26.16 1.68
C LEU A 509 29.23 26.39 3.19
N TRP A 510 30.48 26.48 3.63
CA TRP A 510 30.86 26.50 5.06
C TRP A 510 30.14 27.57 5.88
N PRO A 511 30.05 28.84 5.45
CA PRO A 511 29.32 29.87 6.20
C PRO A 511 27.83 29.61 6.32
N LYS A 512 27.29 28.74 5.48
CA LYS A 512 25.85 28.39 5.39
C LYS A 512 25.56 27.04 6.03
N LEU A 513 26.58 26.21 6.30
CA LEU A 513 26.42 24.86 6.80
C LEU A 513 26.33 24.85 8.31
N GLN A 514 25.20 24.43 8.84
CA GLN A 514 25.00 24.17 10.26
C GLN A 514 24.77 22.66 10.45
N VAL A 515 25.73 21.98 11.07
CA VAL A 515 25.69 20.53 11.31
C VAL A 515 25.70 20.31 12.81
N ASP A 516 24.70 19.58 13.30
CA ASP A 516 24.71 19.09 14.68
C ASP A 516 25.86 18.05 14.84
N GLU A 517 26.61 18.14 15.93
CA GLU A 517 27.75 17.25 16.20
C GLU A 517 27.38 15.76 16.20
N THR A 518 26.12 15.44 16.43
CA THR A 518 25.57 14.06 16.42
C THR A 518 24.93 13.70 15.08
N ALA A 519 25.01 14.56 14.08
CA ALA A 519 24.36 14.33 12.77
C ALA A 519 24.85 13.05 12.07
N MET A 520 26.05 12.63 12.42
CA MET A 520 26.76 11.52 11.77
C MET A 520 27.06 10.40 12.78
N ASP A 521 27.03 9.15 12.32
CA ASP A 521 27.49 8.00 13.14
C ASP A 521 28.99 8.20 13.47
N PRO A 522 29.41 8.09 14.74
CA PRO A 522 30.82 8.15 15.14
C PRO A 522 31.73 7.17 14.40
N LEU A 523 31.15 6.11 13.81
CA LEU A 523 31.87 5.11 13.02
C LEU A 523 31.99 5.46 11.52
N THR A 524 31.22 6.44 11.04
CA THR A 524 31.25 6.94 9.65
C THR A 524 31.70 8.39 9.69
N HIS A 525 32.99 8.64 9.45
CA HIS A 525 33.52 9.97 9.23
C HIS A 525 33.00 10.48 7.87
N VAL A 526 31.77 10.99 7.84
CA VAL A 526 31.20 11.56 6.62
C VAL A 526 31.97 12.82 6.25
N ARG A 527 32.81 12.72 5.24
CA ARG A 527 33.62 13.82 4.75
C ARG A 527 32.85 14.59 3.69
N LEU A 528 33.10 15.88 3.59
CA LEU A 528 32.65 16.63 2.40
C LEU A 528 33.53 16.24 1.21
N MET A 529 32.91 15.97 0.07
CA MET A 529 33.57 15.60 -1.18
C MET A 529 33.08 16.48 -2.31
N PHE A 530 33.97 16.87 -3.20
CA PHE A 530 33.69 17.75 -4.34
C PHE A 530 33.92 16.94 -5.62
N PRO A 531 32.92 16.86 -6.53
CA PRO A 531 33.15 16.21 -7.82
C PRO A 531 34.08 17.01 -8.69
N VAL A 532 35.11 16.37 -9.20
CA VAL A 532 35.95 16.88 -10.27
C VAL A 532 35.62 16.12 -11.55
N THR A 533 34.99 16.79 -12.49
CA THR A 533 34.54 16.21 -13.76
C THR A 533 35.47 16.64 -14.88
N TYR A 534 35.52 15.85 -15.94
CA TYR A 534 36.36 16.10 -17.10
C TYR A 534 35.51 16.25 -18.35
N ASP A 535 35.74 17.37 -19.07
CA ASP A 535 35.11 17.62 -20.37
C ASP A 535 36.20 17.55 -21.46
N ALA A 536 35.99 16.69 -22.42
CA ALA A 536 36.92 16.59 -23.55
C ALA A 536 36.94 17.83 -24.48
N ASN A 537 36.08 18.82 -24.24
CA ASN A 537 36.07 20.13 -24.91
C ASN A 537 36.18 20.01 -26.43
N GLY A 538 35.26 19.29 -27.05
CA GLY A 538 35.28 19.01 -28.50
C GLY A 538 36.13 17.79 -28.91
N GLY A 539 36.72 17.08 -27.96
CA GLY A 539 37.38 15.79 -28.14
C GLY A 539 36.49 14.61 -27.76
N THR A 540 37.10 13.43 -27.58
CA THR A 540 36.48 12.16 -27.13
C THR A 540 37.27 11.58 -25.97
N ASP A 541 36.71 10.50 -25.33
CA ASP A 541 37.38 9.72 -24.30
C ASP A 541 37.72 10.53 -23.03
N ALA A 542 36.85 11.48 -22.63
CA ALA A 542 36.99 12.20 -21.37
C ALA A 542 37.11 11.20 -20.20
N PRO A 543 38.01 11.42 -19.24
CA PRO A 543 38.13 10.60 -18.04
C PRO A 543 36.85 10.57 -17.23
N ALA A 544 36.66 9.50 -16.41
CA ALA A 544 35.58 9.46 -15.44
C ALA A 544 35.77 10.52 -14.34
N ALA A 545 34.69 11.04 -13.78
CA ALA A 545 34.72 11.99 -12.68
C ALA A 545 35.46 11.42 -11.45
N GLU A 546 36.21 12.24 -10.79
CA GLU A 546 36.95 11.95 -9.54
C GLU A 546 36.31 12.70 -8.35
N ARG A 547 36.73 12.40 -7.12
CA ARG A 547 36.18 12.99 -5.91
C ARG A 547 37.31 13.59 -5.08
N LYS A 548 37.34 14.88 -4.95
CA LYS A 548 38.21 15.62 -4.02
C LYS A 548 37.62 15.57 -2.62
N VAL A 549 38.35 15.08 -1.67
CA VAL A 549 37.93 15.07 -0.25
C VAL A 549 38.39 16.36 0.40
N LEU A 550 37.56 16.98 1.24
CA LEU A 550 37.86 18.19 1.98
C LEU A 550 39.20 18.05 2.73
N GLY A 551 40.10 18.97 2.50
CA GLY A 551 41.41 19.02 3.13
C GLY A 551 42.46 18.02 2.60
N ASP A 552 42.07 17.06 1.78
CA ASP A 552 42.99 16.10 1.15
C ASP A 552 43.28 16.51 -0.30
N ASP A 553 44.52 16.48 -0.77
CA ASP A 553 44.83 16.73 -2.18
C ASP A 553 44.30 15.58 -3.08
N LEU A 554 43.72 15.95 -4.23
CA LEU A 554 43.35 14.99 -5.26
C LEU A 554 44.43 14.98 -6.35
N THR A 555 45.02 13.81 -6.58
CA THR A 555 45.89 13.62 -7.76
C THR A 555 45.00 13.38 -8.97
N LEU A 556 45.00 14.28 -9.93
CA LEU A 556 44.24 14.21 -11.16
C LEU A 556 44.65 13.00 -12.00
N THR A 557 43.67 12.43 -12.67
CA THR A 557 43.91 11.28 -13.58
C THR A 557 45.00 11.58 -14.61
N THR A 558 45.81 10.55 -14.87
CA THR A 558 46.82 10.61 -15.96
C THR A 558 46.22 10.22 -17.34
N ARG A 559 44.93 9.89 -17.41
CA ARG A 559 44.25 9.56 -18.64
C ARG A 559 43.95 10.82 -19.44
N GLU A 560 44.39 10.84 -20.69
CA GLU A 560 44.20 11.97 -21.61
C GLU A 560 43.02 11.71 -22.57
N PRO A 561 42.23 12.74 -22.89
CA PRO A 561 41.19 12.68 -23.93
C PRO A 561 41.86 12.71 -25.31
N ARG A 562 41.09 12.53 -26.38
CA ARG A 562 41.61 12.55 -27.76
C ARG A 562 40.81 13.51 -28.62
N ARG A 563 41.51 14.20 -29.53
CA ARG A 563 40.91 15.05 -30.57
C ARG A 563 41.71 14.95 -31.86
N SER A 564 41.03 14.64 -32.96
CA SER A 564 41.68 14.51 -34.26
C SER A 564 42.29 15.85 -34.69
N GLY A 565 43.59 15.84 -35.07
CA GLY A 565 44.32 17.02 -35.51
C GLY A 565 44.82 17.94 -34.38
N TYR A 566 44.71 17.52 -33.12
CA TYR A 566 45.17 18.28 -31.97
C TYR A 566 45.95 17.40 -30.99
N VAL A 567 46.86 18.03 -30.26
CA VAL A 567 47.58 17.43 -29.14
C VAL A 567 46.96 17.95 -27.84
N PHE A 568 46.75 17.07 -26.90
CA PHE A 568 46.24 17.46 -25.56
C PHE A 568 47.36 18.24 -24.85
N ALA A 569 47.05 19.47 -24.40
CA ALA A 569 47.99 20.37 -23.76
C ALA A 569 47.89 20.36 -22.23
N GLY A 570 46.75 19.91 -21.67
CA GLY A 570 46.44 19.91 -20.26
C GLY A 570 44.98 20.25 -19.99
N TRP A 571 44.66 20.44 -18.73
CA TRP A 571 43.31 20.75 -18.25
C TRP A 571 43.16 22.22 -17.87
N SER A 572 42.02 22.83 -18.16
CA SER A 572 41.64 24.19 -17.77
C SER A 572 40.36 24.15 -16.91
N THR A 573 40.23 25.07 -15.97
CA THR A 573 39.01 25.29 -15.20
C THR A 573 37.88 25.97 -15.98
N THR A 574 38.19 26.46 -17.20
CA THR A 574 37.21 27.09 -18.11
C THR A 574 37.32 26.52 -19.51
N ALA A 575 36.22 26.42 -20.25
CA ALA A 575 36.17 25.80 -21.58
C ALA A 575 37.13 26.43 -22.63
N ASN A 576 37.43 27.70 -22.49
CA ASN A 576 38.32 28.45 -23.41
C ASN A 576 39.58 28.99 -22.69
N GLY A 577 39.91 28.44 -21.54
CA GLY A 577 40.99 28.89 -20.70
C GLY A 577 42.37 28.35 -21.12
N THR A 578 43.40 28.88 -20.49
CA THR A 578 44.75 28.32 -20.54
C THR A 578 44.89 27.11 -19.65
N VAL A 579 45.93 26.30 -19.84
CA VAL A 579 46.23 25.15 -19.02
C VAL A 579 46.45 25.55 -17.56
N ASN A 580 45.64 24.97 -16.66
CA ASN A 580 45.80 25.12 -15.19
C ASN A 580 46.47 23.90 -14.59
N TYR A 581 46.19 22.70 -15.13
CA TYR A 581 46.65 21.41 -14.59
C TYR A 581 47.17 20.49 -15.70
N GLN A 582 48.23 19.76 -15.39
CA GLN A 582 48.67 18.63 -16.18
C GLN A 582 48.05 17.30 -15.67
N PRO A 583 47.97 16.23 -16.48
CA PRO A 583 47.69 14.90 -16.01
C PRO A 583 48.61 14.50 -14.85
N GLY A 584 48.03 14.10 -13.72
CA GLY A 584 48.76 13.72 -12.51
C GLY A 584 49.06 14.90 -11.57
N ASP A 585 48.68 16.12 -11.92
CA ASP A 585 48.82 17.27 -10.99
C ASP A 585 47.91 17.17 -9.78
N ARG A 586 48.26 17.87 -8.71
CA ARG A 586 47.42 17.98 -7.48
C ARG A 586 46.35 19.04 -7.65
N TYR A 587 45.13 18.64 -7.49
CA TYR A 587 44.00 19.54 -7.32
C TYR A 587 43.78 19.79 -5.82
N THR A 588 44.04 20.98 -5.37
CA THR A 588 44.01 21.35 -3.93
C THR A 588 42.72 22.05 -3.53
N ALA A 589 42.00 22.67 -4.48
CA ALA A 589 40.77 23.43 -4.17
C ALA A 589 39.67 22.57 -3.60
N ASP A 590 39.08 22.99 -2.50
CA ASP A 590 37.92 22.33 -1.84
C ASP A 590 36.60 22.78 -2.51
N GLU A 591 36.50 22.51 -3.81
CA GLU A 591 35.35 22.88 -4.62
C GLU A 591 35.10 21.86 -5.75
N SER A 592 33.88 21.80 -6.24
CA SER A 592 33.56 21.05 -7.44
C SER A 592 34.11 21.78 -8.70
N ALA A 593 34.65 21.04 -9.62
CA ALA A 593 35.17 21.59 -10.83
C ALA A 593 34.81 20.77 -12.08
N THR A 594 34.68 21.47 -13.20
CA THR A 594 34.73 20.82 -14.50
C THR A 594 36.04 21.25 -15.16
N LEU A 595 36.90 20.27 -15.40
CA LEU A 595 38.19 20.49 -16.06
C LEU A 595 38.02 20.21 -17.55
N TYR A 596 38.26 21.25 -18.34
CA TYR A 596 38.13 21.23 -19.81
C TYR A 596 39.45 20.94 -20.46
N ALA A 597 39.46 20.03 -21.41
CA ALA A 597 40.65 19.76 -22.19
C ALA A 597 41.09 21.01 -23.00
N VAL A 598 42.34 21.35 -22.86
CA VAL A 598 42.98 22.38 -23.68
C VAL A 598 43.70 21.68 -24.84
N TRP A 599 43.43 22.16 -26.01
CA TRP A 599 43.94 21.58 -27.25
C TRP A 599 44.89 22.51 -27.95
N GLN A 600 46.07 22.01 -28.24
CA GLN A 600 47.01 22.68 -29.14
C GLN A 600 46.89 22.03 -30.52
N LYS A 601 46.72 22.83 -31.57
CA LYS A 601 46.71 22.30 -32.94
C LYS A 601 48.00 21.55 -33.15
N ALA A 602 47.94 20.29 -33.58
CA ALA A 602 49.12 19.53 -33.90
C ALA A 602 49.90 20.27 -35.00
N ALA A 603 51.23 20.36 -34.88
CA ALA A 603 52.01 20.89 -35.92
C ALA A 603 51.70 20.19 -37.24
N GLU A 604 51.31 20.94 -38.24
CA GLU A 604 50.98 20.36 -39.52
C GLU A 604 52.26 19.78 -40.10
N ASN A 605 52.32 18.50 -40.31
CA ASN A 605 53.36 17.85 -41.05
C ASN A 605 53.03 18.02 -42.51
N TYR A 606 53.99 18.61 -43.23
CA TYR A 606 53.93 18.74 -44.67
C TYR A 606 54.73 17.59 -45.31
N THR A 607 54.19 17.15 -46.41
CA THR A 607 54.86 16.09 -47.20
C THR A 607 55.44 16.64 -48.49
N LEU A 608 56.69 16.39 -48.68
CA LEU A 608 57.40 16.62 -49.96
C LEU A 608 57.24 15.39 -50.83
N HIS A 609 56.53 15.54 -51.90
CA HIS A 609 56.40 14.54 -52.95
C HIS A 609 57.33 14.79 -54.08
N TYR A 610 57.76 13.73 -54.78
CA TYR A 610 58.49 13.80 -56.01
C TYR A 610 57.59 13.28 -57.12
N SER A 611 57.43 14.08 -58.14
CA SER A 611 56.84 13.75 -59.43
C SER A 611 57.87 13.56 -60.47
N THR A 612 58.08 12.36 -60.88
CA THR A 612 59.14 12.07 -61.91
C THR A 612 58.59 12.09 -63.32
N ASP A 613 57.30 12.41 -63.46
CA ASP A 613 56.65 12.43 -64.74
C ASP A 613 57.02 11.17 -65.61
N GLN A 614 56.84 9.98 -64.94
CA GLN A 614 57.17 8.64 -65.47
C GLN A 614 58.62 8.18 -65.44
N GLY A 615 59.54 8.96 -64.94
CA GLY A 615 60.87 8.42 -64.65
C GLY A 615 60.88 7.48 -63.46
N VAL A 616 61.63 6.42 -63.48
CA VAL A 616 61.79 5.45 -62.39
C VAL A 616 63.29 5.35 -62.01
N PRO A 617 63.56 5.08 -60.72
CA PRO A 617 62.65 4.99 -59.61
C PRO A 617 62.16 6.40 -59.17
N VAL A 618 60.92 6.44 -58.64
CA VAL A 618 60.38 7.65 -58.00
C VAL A 618 60.94 7.74 -56.56
N PRO A 619 61.59 8.90 -56.18
CA PRO A 619 62.04 9.04 -54.81
C PRO A 619 60.92 8.96 -53.81
N ALA A 620 61.17 8.30 -52.65
CA ALA A 620 60.18 8.23 -51.60
C ALA A 620 59.78 9.64 -51.04
N SER A 621 58.51 9.88 -50.79
CA SER A 621 58.03 11.10 -50.20
C SER A 621 58.66 11.30 -48.81
N GLN A 622 58.93 12.52 -48.42
CA GLN A 622 59.51 12.89 -47.12
C GLN A 622 58.54 13.78 -46.39
N THR A 623 58.19 13.39 -45.12
CA THR A 623 57.24 14.12 -44.28
C THR A 623 57.97 14.70 -43.07
N ALA A 624 57.83 15.98 -42.84
CA ALA A 624 58.43 16.70 -41.72
C ALA A 624 57.48 17.85 -41.25
N ALA A 625 57.64 18.28 -40.00
CA ALA A 625 56.91 19.44 -39.51
C ALA A 625 57.24 20.68 -40.34
N GLY A 626 56.28 21.58 -40.51
CA GLY A 626 56.43 22.85 -41.25
C GLY A 626 57.58 23.67 -40.68
N GLY A 627 58.40 24.23 -41.61
CA GLY A 627 59.63 24.95 -41.30
C GLY A 627 60.86 24.07 -41.15
N THR A 628 60.75 22.74 -41.24
CA THR A 628 61.88 21.81 -41.14
C THR A 628 62.65 21.81 -42.50
N GLN A 629 63.96 21.91 -42.45
CA GLN A 629 64.81 21.71 -43.59
C GLN A 629 65.05 20.22 -43.84
N VAL A 630 64.62 19.72 -44.99
CA VAL A 630 64.81 18.32 -45.41
C VAL A 630 65.85 18.26 -46.54
N LYS A 631 66.62 17.18 -46.54
CA LYS A 631 67.56 16.94 -47.64
C LYS A 631 66.80 16.21 -48.73
N LEU A 632 66.80 16.76 -49.98
CA LEU A 632 66.17 16.14 -51.13
C LEU A 632 66.79 14.74 -51.43
N SER A 633 65.92 13.86 -51.88
CA SER A 633 66.40 12.52 -52.27
C SER A 633 67.55 12.55 -53.27
N THR A 634 68.53 11.73 -52.98
CA THR A 634 69.68 11.53 -53.91
C THR A 634 69.38 10.59 -55.08
N VAL A 635 68.14 10.04 -55.09
CA VAL A 635 67.72 9.16 -56.19
C VAL A 635 67.40 9.92 -57.44
N VAL A 636 68.17 9.65 -58.52
CA VAL A 636 67.97 10.26 -59.81
C VAL A 636 67.06 9.38 -60.66
N PRO A 637 65.85 9.82 -61.02
CA PRO A 637 64.91 9.03 -61.81
C PRO A 637 65.39 8.92 -63.26
N ARG A 638 64.95 7.83 -63.92
CA ARG A 638 65.19 7.57 -65.35
C ARG A 638 63.87 7.41 -66.07
N LYS A 639 63.74 8.06 -67.22
CA LYS A 639 62.59 8.00 -68.12
C LYS A 639 62.95 7.58 -69.46
N SER A 640 62.37 6.49 -70.05
CA SER A 640 62.72 6.06 -71.42
C SER A 640 62.40 7.17 -72.41
N GLY A 641 63.40 7.52 -73.13
CA GLY A 641 63.30 8.64 -74.09
C GLY A 641 63.50 10.04 -73.57
N TYR A 642 63.89 10.21 -72.25
CA TYR A 642 64.09 11.51 -71.62
C TYR A 642 65.28 11.58 -70.69
N VAL A 643 65.89 12.74 -70.58
CA VAL A 643 67.05 13.01 -69.69
C VAL A 643 66.55 13.83 -68.51
N PHE A 644 66.92 13.44 -67.24
CA PHE A 644 66.64 14.18 -66.03
C PHE A 644 67.58 15.37 -65.86
N LEU A 645 66.98 16.59 -65.75
CA LEU A 645 67.77 17.80 -65.62
C LEU A 645 67.87 18.34 -64.18
N GLY A 646 66.96 17.95 -63.32
CA GLY A 646 66.80 18.39 -61.93
C GLY A 646 65.33 18.41 -61.46
N TRP A 647 65.09 18.97 -60.27
CA TRP A 647 63.76 19.14 -59.70
C TRP A 647 63.31 20.63 -59.81
N ALA A 648 62.08 20.89 -60.18
CA ALA A 648 61.43 22.17 -60.17
C ALA A 648 60.25 22.18 -59.14
N ASP A 649 59.88 23.34 -58.61
CA ASP A 649 58.78 23.59 -57.70
C ASP A 649 57.40 23.52 -58.38
N ARG A 650 57.36 23.51 -59.70
CA ARG A 650 56.16 23.43 -60.54
C ARG A 650 56.37 22.55 -61.77
N LYS A 651 55.33 21.92 -62.22
CA LYS A 651 55.36 21.14 -63.43
C LYS A 651 55.71 22.00 -64.64
N GLY A 652 56.73 21.54 -65.41
CA GLY A 652 57.23 22.28 -66.60
C GLY A 652 58.09 23.50 -66.27
N GLY A 653 58.49 23.69 -65.03
CA GLY A 653 59.43 24.69 -64.59
C GLY A 653 60.87 24.36 -65.02
N THR A 654 61.74 25.38 -64.88
CA THR A 654 63.20 25.17 -65.03
C THR A 654 63.77 24.43 -63.79
N PRO A 655 64.81 23.60 -63.92
CA PRO A 655 65.34 22.85 -62.77
C PRO A 655 65.93 23.83 -61.73
N ALA A 656 65.31 23.86 -60.51
CA ALA A 656 65.70 24.75 -59.42
C ALA A 656 66.55 24.01 -58.36
N TYR A 657 66.47 22.72 -58.28
CA TYR A 657 67.15 21.89 -57.27
C TYR A 657 67.75 20.63 -57.90
N ARG A 658 68.91 20.24 -57.40
CA ARG A 658 69.55 18.97 -57.76
C ARG A 658 69.16 17.87 -56.73
N ALA A 659 69.31 16.60 -57.06
CA ALA A 659 69.26 15.50 -56.14
C ALA A 659 70.23 15.67 -54.97
N GLY A 660 69.76 15.69 -53.71
CA GLY A 660 70.54 15.93 -52.47
C GLY A 660 70.64 17.34 -51.94
N ASP A 661 70.06 18.36 -52.61
CA ASP A 661 69.99 19.73 -52.10
C ASP A 661 69.14 19.86 -50.91
N ALA A 662 69.27 20.92 -50.04
CA ALA A 662 68.44 21.22 -48.88
C ALA A 662 67.18 21.97 -49.33
N TYR A 663 65.99 21.56 -48.78
CA TYR A 663 64.70 22.18 -49.06
C TYR A 663 63.94 22.42 -47.75
N THR A 664 63.44 23.64 -47.52
CA THR A 664 62.61 23.96 -46.33
C THR A 664 61.15 23.72 -46.60
N LEU A 665 60.55 22.76 -45.87
CA LEU A 665 59.18 22.29 -46.06
C LEU A 665 58.17 23.22 -45.33
N GLN A 666 57.47 24.11 -46.06
CA GLN A 666 56.50 25.06 -45.50
C GLN A 666 55.02 24.71 -45.77
N GLN A 667 54.82 23.84 -46.73
CA GLN A 667 53.51 23.31 -47.16
C GLN A 667 53.69 21.95 -47.88
N ASN A 668 52.59 21.22 -48.06
CA ASN A 668 52.65 20.07 -48.94
C ASN A 668 53.12 20.46 -50.31
N THR A 669 54.27 20.02 -50.69
CA THR A 669 54.96 20.40 -51.95
C THR A 669 55.28 19.19 -52.83
N THR A 670 55.06 19.35 -54.08
CA THR A 670 55.52 18.34 -55.05
C THR A 670 56.66 18.97 -55.89
N LEU A 671 57.78 18.32 -55.81
CA LEU A 671 58.92 18.64 -56.76
C LEU A 671 58.78 17.78 -58.00
N TYR A 672 58.89 18.43 -59.13
CA TYR A 672 58.66 17.82 -60.42
C TYR A 672 60.04 17.60 -61.13
N ALA A 673 60.20 16.38 -61.62
CA ALA A 673 61.37 16.13 -62.46
C ALA A 673 61.23 16.88 -63.75
N VAL A 674 62.31 17.57 -64.11
CA VAL A 674 62.44 18.28 -65.40
C VAL A 674 63.06 17.30 -66.39
N TRP A 675 62.34 17.06 -67.46
CA TRP A 675 62.66 16.13 -68.51
C TRP A 675 62.75 16.84 -69.84
N GLN A 676 63.62 16.32 -70.61
CA GLN A 676 63.56 16.59 -72.02
C GLN A 676 62.84 15.44 -72.70
N ALA A 677 61.54 15.54 -72.87
CA ALA A 677 60.49 14.70 -73.46
C ALA A 677 60.41 13.17 -73.29
N GLN A 678 59.36 12.67 -72.67
CA GLN A 678 58.54 11.47 -72.93
C GLN A 678 57.45 11.25 -71.83
N GLU A 679 56.18 10.89 -72.12
CA GLU A 679 54.94 10.85 -71.23
C GLU A 679 54.25 9.52 -71.04
N PRO A 680 53.02 9.42 -70.39
CA PRO A 680 52.43 9.19 -68.98
C PRO A 680 51.30 8.17 -68.79
N ALA A 681 50.60 8.13 -67.65
CA ALA A 681 49.12 7.80 -67.32
C ALA A 681 48.63 7.62 -65.85
N PRO A 682 47.27 7.60 -65.40
CA PRO A 682 46.68 7.97 -64.13
C PRO A 682 45.83 6.92 -63.20
N GLU A 683 45.23 7.34 -62.02
CA GLU A 683 44.67 6.49 -60.91
C GLU A 683 43.17 6.64 -60.41
N VAL A 684 42.64 5.70 -59.54
CA VAL A 684 41.21 5.60 -59.10
C VAL A 684 41.01 5.19 -57.61
N HIS A 685 39.94 5.66 -56.92
CA HIS A 685 39.58 5.44 -55.47
C HIS A 685 38.37 4.52 -55.17
N VAL A 686 38.31 3.86 -53.92
CA VAL A 686 37.28 2.89 -53.48
C VAL A 686 36.59 3.21 -52.13
N TYR A 687 35.25 2.98 -52.00
CA TYR A 687 34.38 3.34 -50.81
C TYR A 687 33.61 2.16 -50.24
N ARG A 688 33.37 2.10 -48.89
CA ARG A 688 32.56 1.07 -48.21
C ARG A 688 31.39 1.68 -47.37
N THR A 689 30.26 0.97 -47.30
CA THR A 689 29.07 1.40 -46.57
C THR A 689 29.11 1.02 -45.09
N LYS A 690 28.82 1.97 -44.15
CA LYS A 690 28.63 1.78 -42.71
C LYS A 690 27.21 2.12 -42.29
N VAL A 691 26.68 1.43 -41.26
CA VAL A 691 25.34 1.61 -40.73
C VAL A 691 25.39 1.81 -39.22
N GLN A 692 24.79 2.90 -38.72
CA GLN A 692 24.43 3.09 -37.34
C GLN A 692 22.93 2.72 -37.19
N PRO A 693 22.59 1.62 -36.53
CA PRO A 693 21.21 1.14 -36.52
C PRO A 693 20.25 2.12 -35.84
N ALA A 694 19.03 2.23 -36.38
CA ALA A 694 17.91 2.91 -35.74
C ALA A 694 17.32 2.08 -34.59
N THR A 695 16.80 2.71 -33.54
CA THR A 695 16.21 2.06 -32.37
C THR A 695 14.71 2.32 -32.26
N TRP A 696 14.09 1.97 -31.14
CA TRP A 696 12.71 2.39 -30.81
C TRP A 696 12.60 3.87 -30.43
N SER A 697 13.72 4.50 -30.04
CA SER A 697 13.76 5.89 -29.54
C SER A 697 14.52 6.86 -30.45
N ALA A 698 15.50 6.38 -31.23
CA ALA A 698 16.36 7.21 -32.03
C ALA A 698 16.46 6.75 -33.49
N ASP A 699 16.55 7.71 -34.39
CA ASP A 699 16.86 7.46 -35.79
C ASP A 699 18.29 6.94 -35.95
N GLY A 700 18.53 6.06 -36.95
CA GLY A 700 19.82 5.61 -37.36
C GLY A 700 20.29 6.32 -38.63
N ARG A 701 21.44 5.92 -39.13
CA ARG A 701 21.98 6.43 -40.42
C ARG A 701 22.85 5.39 -41.14
N SER A 702 22.82 5.39 -42.47
CA SER A 702 23.77 4.69 -43.29
C SER A 702 24.57 5.71 -44.12
N TYR A 703 25.85 5.44 -44.29
CA TYR A 703 26.77 6.35 -44.99
C TYR A 703 27.92 5.56 -45.59
N GLU A 704 28.55 6.11 -46.62
CA GLU A 704 29.72 5.48 -47.23
C GLU A 704 30.97 6.19 -46.75
N VAL A 705 32.01 5.43 -46.43
CA VAL A 705 33.31 5.92 -45.96
C VAL A 705 34.38 5.40 -46.88
N CYS A 706 35.27 6.26 -47.32
CA CYS A 706 36.46 5.87 -48.05
C CYS A 706 37.48 5.25 -47.09
N ASP A 707 37.98 4.07 -47.44
CA ASP A 707 38.92 3.33 -46.59
C ASP A 707 40.33 3.99 -46.57
N GLN A 708 40.65 4.80 -47.58
CA GLN A 708 41.94 5.42 -47.72
C GLN A 708 42.01 6.84 -47.11
N CYS A 709 40.94 7.64 -47.26
CA CYS A 709 40.95 9.04 -46.81
C CYS A 709 39.89 9.37 -45.75
N GLY A 710 39.03 8.43 -45.37
CA GLY A 710 38.00 8.64 -44.35
C GLY A 710 36.82 9.52 -44.74
N ALA A 711 36.78 10.02 -45.99
CA ALA A 711 35.69 10.87 -46.46
C ALA A 711 34.34 10.15 -46.43
N VAL A 712 33.33 10.83 -45.92
CA VAL A 712 31.97 10.32 -45.79
C VAL A 712 31.05 10.91 -46.86
N ARG A 713 30.30 10.07 -47.59
CA ARG A 713 29.30 10.48 -48.58
C ARG A 713 28.03 9.66 -48.46
N ASN A 714 27.01 10.02 -49.19
CA ASN A 714 25.74 9.31 -49.31
C ASN A 714 25.04 8.99 -47.97
N THR A 715 25.11 9.91 -46.95
CA THR A 715 24.46 9.76 -45.67
C THR A 715 22.95 9.73 -45.82
N ARG A 716 22.29 8.66 -45.38
CA ARG A 716 20.85 8.49 -45.39
C ARG A 716 20.34 8.18 -43.96
N VAL A 717 19.32 8.94 -43.54
CA VAL A 717 18.66 8.71 -42.25
C VAL A 717 17.79 7.43 -42.31
N ILE A 718 17.92 6.56 -41.34
CA ILE A 718 17.09 5.41 -41.11
C ILE A 718 16.09 5.76 -40.01
N ALA A 719 14.83 6.00 -40.39
CA ALA A 719 13.79 6.41 -39.44
C ALA A 719 13.60 5.37 -38.33
N LYS A 720 13.56 5.80 -37.06
CA LYS A 720 13.38 4.94 -35.89
C LYS A 720 12.11 4.09 -35.95
N ALA A 721 12.12 2.91 -35.35
CA ALA A 721 10.93 2.11 -35.18
C ALA A 721 10.01 2.82 -34.16
N LYS A 722 8.75 3.06 -34.53
CA LYS A 722 7.81 3.82 -33.70
C LYS A 722 6.72 2.94 -33.09
N THR A 723 6.06 2.13 -33.88
CA THR A 723 4.95 1.32 -33.43
C THR A 723 5.17 -0.16 -33.70
N ALA A 724 4.72 -0.98 -32.76
CA ALA A 724 4.56 -2.42 -32.96
C ALA A 724 3.16 -2.80 -32.45
N THR A 725 2.37 -3.44 -33.29
CA THR A 725 0.98 -3.82 -32.99
C THR A 725 0.73 -5.28 -33.33
N LEU A 726 -0.18 -5.89 -32.57
CA LEU A 726 -0.69 -7.24 -32.86
C LEU A 726 -1.98 -7.14 -33.69
N SER A 727 -2.19 -8.10 -34.58
CA SER A 727 -3.46 -8.20 -35.35
C SER A 727 -4.70 -8.38 -34.49
N ALA A 728 -4.53 -8.95 -33.27
CA ALA A 728 -5.55 -9.00 -32.24
C ALA A 728 -4.90 -9.18 -30.87
N VAL A 729 -5.48 -8.55 -29.85
CA VAL A 729 -5.02 -8.65 -28.44
C VAL A 729 -5.89 -9.60 -27.61
N ASN A 730 -7.02 -10.05 -28.13
CA ASN A 730 -7.90 -11.00 -27.47
C ASN A 730 -8.41 -12.05 -28.46
N TYR A 731 -8.24 -13.31 -28.10
CA TYR A 731 -8.78 -14.47 -28.81
C TYR A 731 -9.70 -15.28 -27.90
N THR A 732 -10.62 -16.03 -28.51
CA THR A 732 -11.41 -17.04 -27.80
C THR A 732 -10.77 -18.41 -28.00
N TYR A 733 -10.70 -19.21 -26.94
CA TYR A 733 -10.22 -20.58 -26.99
C TYR A 733 -11.06 -21.46 -27.93
N ASP A 734 -10.40 -22.12 -28.86
CA ASP A 734 -10.97 -23.06 -29.83
C ASP A 734 -10.09 -24.28 -30.07
N SER A 735 -9.12 -24.54 -29.17
CA SER A 735 -8.09 -25.59 -29.28
C SER A 735 -7.04 -25.39 -30.38
N LYS A 736 -7.11 -24.30 -31.14
CA LYS A 736 -6.12 -23.95 -32.17
C LYS A 736 -5.08 -22.98 -31.62
N VAL A 737 -3.87 -23.05 -32.17
CA VAL A 737 -2.80 -22.11 -31.83
C VAL A 737 -3.23 -20.70 -32.27
N LYS A 738 -3.06 -19.72 -31.38
CA LYS A 738 -3.33 -18.29 -31.64
C LYS A 738 -1.99 -17.55 -31.74
N GLN A 739 -1.60 -17.29 -32.96
CA GLN A 739 -0.36 -16.60 -33.28
C GLN A 739 -0.68 -15.30 -34.01
N PRO A 740 -0.91 -14.18 -33.27
CA PRO A 740 -1.21 -12.90 -33.91
C PRO A 740 -0.05 -12.44 -34.78
N THR A 741 -0.34 -11.88 -35.94
CA THR A 741 0.68 -11.22 -36.74
C THR A 741 1.14 -9.92 -36.07
N VAL A 742 2.40 -9.61 -36.20
CA VAL A 742 2.99 -8.37 -35.69
C VAL A 742 3.28 -7.43 -36.85
N THR A 743 2.82 -6.20 -36.76
CA THR A 743 3.15 -5.14 -37.70
C THR A 743 4.02 -4.11 -36.97
N VAL A 744 5.22 -3.86 -37.50
CA VAL A 744 6.11 -2.82 -37.00
C VAL A 744 6.18 -1.70 -38.05
N LYS A 745 6.03 -0.44 -37.63
CA LYS A 745 6.18 0.72 -38.50
C LYS A 745 7.24 1.67 -37.92
N ASP A 746 7.96 2.31 -38.79
CA ASP A 746 8.90 3.38 -38.42
C ASP A 746 8.19 4.70 -38.10
N SER A 747 8.95 5.74 -37.78
CA SER A 747 8.44 7.07 -37.45
C SER A 747 7.80 7.82 -38.65
N LYS A 748 8.08 7.36 -39.86
CA LYS A 748 7.49 7.86 -41.10
C LYS A 748 6.25 7.06 -41.55
N GLY A 749 5.84 6.04 -40.75
CA GLY A 749 4.67 5.20 -41.03
C GLY A 749 4.96 4.01 -41.95
N LYS A 750 6.16 3.84 -42.46
CA LYS A 750 6.55 2.75 -43.35
C LYS A 750 6.61 1.42 -42.54
N ALA A 751 6.01 0.37 -43.10
CA ALA A 751 6.09 -0.94 -42.48
C ALA A 751 7.49 -1.56 -42.61
N LEU A 752 8.02 -2.06 -41.50
CA LEU A 752 9.27 -2.81 -41.47
C LEU A 752 9.01 -4.29 -41.81
N LYS A 753 9.94 -4.94 -42.47
CA LYS A 753 9.80 -6.36 -42.89
C LYS A 753 10.28 -7.32 -41.81
N ASN A 754 9.39 -8.25 -41.42
CA ASN A 754 9.77 -9.39 -40.60
C ASN A 754 10.80 -10.27 -41.31
N GLY A 755 11.77 -10.80 -40.57
CA GLY A 755 12.88 -11.54 -41.14
C GLY A 755 14.03 -10.63 -41.56
N THR A 756 13.80 -9.42 -42.07
CA THR A 756 14.82 -8.45 -42.52
C THR A 756 15.10 -7.40 -41.43
N ASN A 757 14.08 -6.69 -40.98
CA ASN A 757 14.24 -5.56 -40.04
C ASN A 757 13.92 -5.93 -38.58
N TYR A 758 13.20 -7.01 -38.37
CA TYR A 758 12.95 -7.53 -37.04
C TYR A 758 12.69 -9.06 -37.08
N LYS A 759 12.78 -9.70 -35.93
CA LYS A 759 12.31 -11.07 -35.69
C LYS A 759 11.28 -11.10 -34.58
N ILE A 760 10.38 -12.09 -34.68
CA ILE A 760 9.32 -12.28 -33.67
C ILE A 760 9.61 -13.59 -32.94
N SER A 761 9.55 -13.55 -31.60
CA SER A 761 9.60 -14.74 -30.77
C SER A 761 8.27 -14.92 -30.07
N TYR A 762 7.61 -16.03 -30.33
CA TYR A 762 6.34 -16.41 -29.70
C TYR A 762 6.60 -17.35 -28.52
N PRO A 763 5.84 -17.24 -27.43
CA PRO A 763 5.94 -18.15 -26.29
C PRO A 763 5.40 -19.56 -26.66
N LYS A 764 5.75 -20.57 -25.86
CA LYS A 764 5.16 -21.90 -25.97
C LYS A 764 3.71 -21.93 -25.46
N GLY A 765 2.92 -22.91 -25.90
CA GLY A 765 1.57 -23.17 -25.34
C GLY A 765 0.44 -22.29 -25.82
N MET A 766 0.59 -21.49 -26.86
CA MET A 766 -0.37 -20.53 -27.42
C MET A 766 -1.72 -21.11 -27.89
N LYS A 767 -2.04 -22.32 -27.57
CA LYS A 767 -3.35 -22.95 -27.83
C LYS A 767 -4.26 -23.00 -26.60
N ASN A 768 -3.73 -22.72 -25.42
CA ASN A 768 -4.46 -22.77 -24.14
C ASN A 768 -4.95 -21.38 -23.70
N VAL A 769 -5.95 -21.32 -22.82
CA VAL A 769 -6.37 -20.08 -22.20
C VAL A 769 -5.20 -19.53 -21.36
N GLY A 770 -4.79 -18.29 -21.65
CA GLY A 770 -3.61 -17.69 -21.02
C GLY A 770 -3.36 -16.26 -21.50
N LYS A 771 -2.48 -15.57 -20.81
CA LYS A 771 -1.88 -14.31 -21.25
C LYS A 771 -0.49 -14.61 -21.80
N TYR A 772 -0.22 -14.15 -22.99
CA TYR A 772 1.00 -14.49 -23.75
C TYR A 772 1.73 -13.22 -24.16
N THR A 773 3.05 -13.26 -24.07
CA THR A 773 3.94 -12.15 -24.45
C THR A 773 4.70 -12.52 -25.72
N VAL A 774 4.58 -11.71 -26.74
CA VAL A 774 5.34 -11.79 -28.01
C VAL A 774 6.51 -10.83 -27.92
N LYS A 775 7.71 -11.30 -28.18
CA LYS A 775 8.92 -10.47 -28.17
C LYS A 775 9.29 -10.12 -29.62
N VAL A 776 9.39 -8.83 -29.90
CA VAL A 776 9.81 -8.27 -31.18
C VAL A 776 11.23 -7.75 -31.00
N THR A 777 12.19 -8.35 -31.69
CA THR A 777 13.60 -7.93 -31.66
C THR A 777 13.97 -7.34 -33.01
N LEU A 778 14.35 -6.09 -33.03
CA LEU A 778 14.85 -5.42 -34.23
C LEU A 778 16.19 -6.02 -34.70
N LYS A 779 16.48 -5.96 -35.98
CA LYS A 779 17.73 -6.44 -36.58
C LYS A 779 18.04 -5.73 -37.88
N GLY A 780 19.21 -6.01 -38.46
CA GLY A 780 19.69 -5.33 -39.66
C GLY A 780 19.99 -3.87 -39.36
N ASN A 781 19.39 -2.98 -40.09
CA ASN A 781 19.54 -1.53 -39.90
C ASN A 781 18.78 -0.99 -38.68
N TYR A 782 18.27 -1.88 -37.82
CA TYR A 782 17.53 -1.55 -36.61
C TYR A 782 18.02 -2.37 -35.43
N SER A 783 17.93 -1.81 -34.21
CA SER A 783 18.31 -2.51 -32.96
C SER A 783 17.34 -2.22 -31.81
N GLY A 784 17.26 -3.15 -30.84
CA GLY A 784 16.38 -3.02 -29.66
C GLY A 784 15.25 -4.05 -29.65
N THR A 785 14.55 -4.13 -28.53
CA THR A 785 13.49 -5.13 -28.29
C THR A 785 12.24 -4.48 -27.73
N LYS A 786 11.05 -4.99 -28.10
CA LYS A 786 9.76 -4.57 -27.56
C LYS A 786 8.89 -5.80 -27.30
N SER A 787 8.16 -5.78 -26.17
CA SER A 787 7.24 -6.85 -25.80
C SER A 787 5.79 -6.42 -26.03
N LEU A 788 4.96 -7.32 -26.56
CA LEU A 788 3.52 -7.12 -26.81
C LEU A 788 2.75 -8.26 -26.16
N THR A 789 1.60 -7.99 -25.58
CA THR A 789 0.81 -9.02 -24.91
C THR A 789 -0.55 -9.22 -25.56
N TYR A 790 -1.04 -10.46 -25.53
CA TYR A 790 -2.41 -10.81 -25.92
C TYR A 790 -2.97 -11.90 -25.02
N ASN A 791 -4.28 -12.02 -24.99
CA ASN A 791 -4.99 -13.01 -24.20
C ASN A 791 -5.67 -14.05 -25.09
N ILE A 792 -5.68 -15.30 -24.66
CA ILE A 792 -6.62 -16.33 -25.11
C ILE A 792 -7.63 -16.50 -23.98
N ASN A 793 -8.84 -16.03 -24.17
CA ASN A 793 -9.92 -16.08 -23.20
C ASN A 793 -10.66 -17.42 -23.29
N PRO A 794 -11.30 -17.91 -22.21
CA PRO A 794 -12.05 -19.15 -22.24
C PRO A 794 -13.26 -19.03 -23.20
N LYS A 795 -13.68 -20.18 -23.75
CA LYS A 795 -14.91 -20.26 -24.56
C LYS A 795 -16.11 -19.86 -23.71
N GLY A 796 -16.96 -18.98 -24.21
CA GLY A 796 -18.17 -18.52 -23.54
C GLY A 796 -19.21 -19.64 -23.36
N THR A 797 -20.23 -19.33 -22.56
CA THR A 797 -21.39 -20.18 -22.38
C THR A 797 -22.68 -19.39 -22.61
N SER A 798 -23.81 -20.01 -22.56
CA SER A 798 -25.11 -19.36 -22.74
C SER A 798 -26.08 -19.70 -21.60
N VAL A 799 -26.91 -18.73 -21.22
CA VAL A 799 -28.03 -18.98 -20.31
C VAL A 799 -29.01 -19.91 -20.97
N SER A 800 -29.24 -21.11 -20.42
CA SER A 800 -30.22 -22.09 -20.90
C SER A 800 -31.61 -21.69 -20.44
N LYS A 801 -31.84 -21.49 -19.15
CA LYS A 801 -33.14 -21.13 -18.58
C LYS A 801 -32.96 -20.19 -17.38
N VAL A 802 -33.89 -19.27 -17.18
CA VAL A 802 -34.05 -18.56 -15.90
C VAL A 802 -35.47 -18.80 -15.42
N THR A 803 -35.60 -19.34 -14.22
CA THR A 803 -36.87 -19.72 -13.61
C THR A 803 -37.16 -18.84 -12.41
N ALA A 804 -38.31 -18.22 -12.39
CA ALA A 804 -38.74 -17.38 -11.27
C ALA A 804 -38.91 -18.20 -9.99
N ALA A 805 -38.50 -17.62 -8.85
CA ALA A 805 -38.69 -18.14 -7.50
C ALA A 805 -39.22 -17.02 -6.59
N LYS A 806 -39.71 -17.38 -5.40
CA LYS A 806 -40.11 -16.42 -4.35
C LYS A 806 -38.90 -15.53 -4.01
N ASN A 807 -39.08 -14.23 -4.17
CA ASN A 807 -38.02 -13.23 -3.98
C ASN A 807 -36.66 -13.61 -4.62
N GLY A 808 -36.69 -14.19 -5.83
CA GLY A 808 -35.49 -14.67 -6.47
C GLY A 808 -35.70 -15.33 -7.82
N PHE A 809 -34.68 -15.99 -8.31
CA PHE A 809 -34.71 -16.82 -9.52
C PHE A 809 -33.64 -17.91 -9.46
N LYS A 810 -33.82 -18.96 -10.25
CA LYS A 810 -32.79 -19.95 -10.55
C LYS A 810 -32.36 -19.79 -12.00
N VAL A 811 -31.08 -19.58 -12.22
CA VAL A 811 -30.48 -19.53 -13.56
C VAL A 811 -29.73 -20.83 -13.85
N THR A 812 -29.90 -21.37 -15.08
CA THR A 812 -29.13 -22.50 -15.60
C THR A 812 -28.43 -22.11 -16.89
N TRP A 813 -27.29 -22.72 -17.16
CA TRP A 813 -26.47 -22.42 -18.34
C TRP A 813 -25.86 -23.70 -18.92
N LYS A 814 -25.40 -23.61 -20.18
CA LYS A 814 -24.70 -24.72 -20.86
C LYS A 814 -23.37 -24.98 -20.17
N LYS A 815 -23.08 -26.25 -19.88
CA LYS A 815 -21.82 -26.66 -19.23
C LYS A 815 -20.64 -26.35 -20.14
N GLN A 816 -19.58 -25.82 -19.56
CA GLN A 816 -18.31 -25.54 -20.24
C GLN A 816 -17.16 -25.80 -19.26
N THR A 817 -16.49 -26.95 -19.49
CA THR A 817 -15.43 -27.40 -18.57
C THR A 817 -14.02 -27.26 -19.16
N THR A 818 -13.91 -27.33 -20.51
CA THR A 818 -12.59 -27.25 -21.17
C THR A 818 -12.01 -25.86 -21.04
N GLN A 819 -10.80 -25.79 -20.50
CA GLN A 819 -10.08 -24.53 -20.23
C GLN A 819 -10.91 -23.50 -19.46
N THR A 820 -11.72 -23.98 -18.52
CA THR A 820 -12.61 -23.17 -17.68
C THR A 820 -12.45 -23.55 -16.21
N SER A 821 -12.27 -22.57 -15.32
CA SER A 821 -12.21 -22.77 -13.87
C SER A 821 -13.59 -22.63 -13.22
N GLY A 822 -14.45 -21.79 -13.79
CA GLY A 822 -15.77 -21.53 -13.25
C GLY A 822 -16.57 -20.52 -14.08
N TYR A 823 -17.62 -19.97 -13.47
CA TYR A 823 -18.56 -19.07 -14.12
C TYR A 823 -18.76 -17.81 -13.29
N GLN A 824 -19.18 -16.75 -13.97
CA GLN A 824 -19.80 -15.59 -13.35
C GLN A 824 -21.21 -15.42 -13.89
N VAL A 825 -22.16 -15.29 -12.97
CA VAL A 825 -23.53 -14.91 -13.26
C VAL A 825 -23.71 -13.47 -12.88
N GLN A 826 -24.16 -12.64 -13.79
CA GLN A 826 -24.45 -11.24 -13.54
C GLN A 826 -25.95 -10.98 -13.77
N TYR A 827 -26.53 -10.17 -12.86
CA TYR A 827 -27.95 -9.83 -12.95
C TYR A 827 -28.18 -8.37 -12.56
N SER A 828 -29.19 -7.77 -13.19
CA SER A 828 -29.57 -6.37 -12.98
C SER A 828 -31.05 -6.19 -13.31
N THR A 829 -31.66 -5.17 -12.76
CA THR A 829 -32.98 -4.69 -13.18
C THR A 829 -32.93 -3.89 -14.49
N SER A 830 -31.75 -3.43 -14.89
CA SER A 830 -31.50 -2.74 -16.16
C SER A 830 -31.06 -3.72 -17.25
N SER A 831 -31.65 -3.65 -18.44
CA SER A 831 -31.21 -4.43 -19.60
C SER A 831 -29.82 -4.09 -20.08
N LYS A 832 -29.33 -2.87 -19.78
CA LYS A 832 -27.97 -2.40 -20.04
C LYS A 832 -26.98 -2.79 -18.93
N PHE A 833 -27.44 -3.55 -17.92
CA PHE A 833 -26.65 -4.01 -16.77
C PHE A 833 -26.00 -2.88 -15.95
N LYS A 834 -26.63 -1.71 -15.87
CA LYS A 834 -26.25 -0.69 -14.87
C LYS A 834 -26.50 -1.24 -13.47
N SER A 835 -25.60 -0.94 -12.52
CA SER A 835 -25.62 -1.43 -11.12
C SER A 835 -25.85 -2.96 -11.03
N ALA A 836 -25.16 -3.73 -11.84
CA ALA A 836 -25.33 -5.17 -11.92
C ALA A 836 -24.58 -5.90 -10.79
N LYS A 837 -25.28 -6.80 -10.12
CA LYS A 837 -24.64 -7.71 -9.15
C LYS A 837 -24.04 -8.93 -9.87
N THR A 838 -22.87 -9.38 -9.41
CA THR A 838 -22.13 -10.49 -10.00
C THR A 838 -21.86 -11.58 -8.96
N VAL A 839 -22.20 -12.83 -9.29
CA VAL A 839 -21.92 -14.00 -8.45
C VAL A 839 -20.89 -14.88 -9.16
N THR A 840 -19.79 -15.18 -8.49
CA THR A 840 -18.74 -16.06 -9.01
C THR A 840 -18.96 -17.50 -8.53
N ILE A 841 -18.88 -18.46 -9.43
CA ILE A 841 -19.00 -19.89 -9.19
C ILE A 841 -17.65 -20.55 -9.52
N SER A 842 -16.95 -21.05 -8.51
CA SER A 842 -15.58 -21.59 -8.64
C SER A 842 -15.50 -23.00 -9.26
N LYS A 843 -16.61 -23.72 -9.31
CA LYS A 843 -16.66 -25.10 -9.87
C LYS A 843 -17.18 -25.08 -11.31
N ASN A 844 -16.35 -25.47 -12.28
CA ASN A 844 -16.74 -25.53 -13.71
C ASN A 844 -17.76 -26.63 -14.06
N LYS A 845 -18.00 -27.57 -13.15
CA LYS A 845 -19.06 -28.59 -13.30
C LYS A 845 -20.44 -28.04 -12.93
N THR A 846 -20.52 -26.93 -12.21
CA THR A 846 -21.80 -26.30 -11.80
C THR A 846 -22.47 -25.63 -13.01
N THR A 847 -23.75 -25.92 -13.23
CA THR A 847 -24.54 -25.38 -14.35
C THR A 847 -25.79 -24.65 -13.93
N SER A 848 -25.98 -24.41 -12.63
CA SER A 848 -27.09 -23.62 -12.10
C SER A 848 -26.71 -22.84 -10.84
N LYS A 849 -27.43 -21.76 -10.58
CA LYS A 849 -27.34 -20.97 -9.36
C LYS A 849 -28.69 -20.36 -9.02
N SER A 850 -29.11 -20.51 -7.78
CA SER A 850 -30.24 -19.78 -7.23
C SER A 850 -29.74 -18.45 -6.66
N VAL A 851 -30.47 -17.39 -6.94
CA VAL A 851 -30.25 -16.04 -6.42
C VAL A 851 -31.54 -15.62 -5.70
N GLY A 852 -31.45 -15.39 -4.40
CA GLY A 852 -32.56 -14.96 -3.55
C GLY A 852 -32.35 -13.56 -3.00
N LYS A 853 -33.17 -13.16 -2.05
CA LYS A 853 -33.19 -11.84 -1.41
C LYS A 853 -33.32 -10.70 -2.43
N LEU A 854 -34.18 -10.90 -3.43
CA LEU A 854 -34.49 -9.91 -4.46
C LEU A 854 -35.90 -9.37 -4.26
N SER A 855 -36.15 -8.17 -4.77
CA SER A 855 -37.51 -7.58 -4.73
C SER A 855 -38.51 -8.49 -5.46
N ALA A 856 -39.67 -8.72 -4.84
CA ALA A 856 -40.78 -9.45 -5.44
C ALA A 856 -41.35 -8.72 -6.64
N LYS A 857 -41.96 -9.47 -7.59
CA LYS A 857 -42.58 -8.93 -8.83
C LYS A 857 -41.67 -7.98 -9.65
N LYS A 858 -40.32 -8.06 -9.45
CA LYS A 858 -39.35 -7.22 -10.16
C LYS A 858 -38.72 -8.00 -11.32
N LYS A 859 -38.61 -7.36 -12.51
CA LYS A 859 -37.95 -7.94 -13.67
C LYS A 859 -36.43 -7.80 -13.53
N TYR A 860 -35.73 -8.92 -13.71
CA TYR A 860 -34.26 -9.00 -13.72
C TYR A 860 -33.78 -9.54 -15.08
N TYR A 861 -32.68 -8.98 -15.57
CA TYR A 861 -31.91 -9.48 -16.69
C TYR A 861 -30.70 -10.23 -16.17
N VAL A 862 -30.44 -11.43 -16.71
CA VAL A 862 -29.42 -12.35 -16.24
C VAL A 862 -28.55 -12.79 -17.41
N ARG A 863 -27.24 -12.72 -17.23
CA ARG A 863 -26.25 -13.22 -18.19
C ARG A 863 -25.16 -13.99 -17.48
N VAL A 864 -24.44 -14.83 -18.22
CA VAL A 864 -23.38 -15.67 -17.68
C VAL A 864 -22.13 -15.56 -18.56
N ARG A 865 -20.96 -15.70 -17.94
CA ARG A 865 -19.69 -15.90 -18.64
C ARG A 865 -18.85 -16.95 -17.94
N THR A 866 -17.91 -17.51 -18.66
CA THR A 866 -16.89 -18.41 -18.11
C THR A 866 -15.67 -17.61 -17.68
N TYR A 867 -14.86 -18.18 -16.78
CA TYR A 867 -13.52 -17.70 -16.52
C TYR A 867 -12.54 -18.87 -16.34
N LYS A 868 -11.27 -18.60 -16.61
CA LYS A 868 -10.15 -19.48 -16.31
C LYS A 868 -9.17 -18.71 -15.42
N THR A 869 -8.76 -19.30 -14.32
CA THR A 869 -7.62 -18.81 -13.52
C THR A 869 -6.35 -19.35 -14.12
N VAL A 870 -5.42 -18.48 -14.45
CA VAL A 870 -4.09 -18.81 -15.02
C VAL A 870 -3.00 -18.15 -14.18
N LYS A 871 -1.81 -18.72 -14.15
CA LYS A 871 -0.64 -18.07 -13.54
C LYS A 871 0.03 -17.16 -14.58
N VAL A 872 0.24 -15.90 -14.23
CA VAL A 872 1.00 -14.93 -15.02
C VAL A 872 2.04 -14.34 -14.08
N ASN A 873 3.31 -14.52 -14.38
CA ASN A 873 4.42 -14.10 -13.51
C ASN A 873 4.24 -14.56 -12.04
N GLY A 874 3.84 -15.84 -11.88
CA GLY A 874 3.61 -16.44 -10.57
C GLY A 874 2.25 -16.12 -9.91
N LYS A 875 1.54 -15.08 -10.34
CA LYS A 875 0.26 -14.62 -9.75
C LYS A 875 -0.95 -15.22 -10.47
N ASN A 876 -2.03 -15.43 -9.71
CA ASN A 876 -3.28 -15.95 -10.25
C ASN A 876 -4.10 -14.82 -10.90
N VAL A 877 -4.30 -14.90 -12.20
CA VAL A 877 -5.10 -13.95 -12.99
C VAL A 877 -6.33 -14.67 -13.57
N LYS A 878 -7.50 -14.06 -13.49
CA LYS A 878 -8.71 -14.57 -14.10
C LYS A 878 -8.90 -13.97 -15.49
N LEU A 879 -8.93 -14.80 -16.53
CA LEU A 879 -9.31 -14.43 -17.88
C LEU A 879 -10.77 -14.82 -18.13
N TYR A 880 -11.54 -13.93 -18.74
CA TYR A 880 -12.98 -14.07 -18.89
C TYR A 880 -13.38 -14.19 -20.35
N SER A 881 -14.43 -14.98 -20.62
CA SER A 881 -15.15 -14.89 -21.90
C SER A 881 -15.99 -13.63 -21.96
N GLY A 882 -16.47 -13.28 -23.16
CA GLY A 882 -17.58 -12.35 -23.29
C GLY A 882 -18.82 -12.84 -22.53
N TRP A 883 -19.68 -11.90 -22.11
CA TRP A 883 -20.96 -12.23 -21.50
C TRP A 883 -21.90 -12.89 -22.53
N SER A 884 -22.73 -13.85 -22.09
CA SER A 884 -23.81 -14.39 -22.90
C SER A 884 -24.87 -13.36 -23.24
N LYS A 885 -25.71 -13.64 -24.26
CA LYS A 885 -27.00 -12.95 -24.40
C LYS A 885 -27.77 -13.08 -23.08
N ALA A 886 -28.38 -11.99 -22.66
CA ALA A 886 -29.16 -11.95 -21.42
C ALA A 886 -30.54 -12.60 -21.62
N LYS A 887 -31.04 -13.28 -20.57
CA LYS A 887 -32.46 -13.66 -20.45
C LYS A 887 -33.08 -12.90 -19.30
N SER A 888 -34.34 -12.56 -19.39
CA SER A 888 -35.07 -11.89 -18.31
C SER A 888 -35.98 -12.83 -17.54
N VAL A 889 -36.29 -12.49 -16.30
CA VAL A 889 -37.21 -13.20 -15.43
C VAL A 889 -37.83 -12.20 -14.46
N THR A 890 -39.11 -12.39 -14.13
CA THR A 890 -39.80 -11.60 -13.09
C THR A 890 -39.89 -12.49 -11.83
N THR A 891 -39.44 -12.01 -10.71
CA THR A 891 -39.47 -12.73 -9.42
C THR A 891 -40.90 -12.95 -8.95
N LYS A 892 -41.18 -14.08 -8.25
CA LYS A 892 -42.47 -14.34 -7.62
C LYS A 892 -42.57 -13.64 -6.26
N LYS A 893 -43.83 -13.41 -5.80
CA LYS A 893 -44.10 -12.94 -4.43
C LYS A 893 -43.83 -14.05 -3.43
#